data_6c6d5434e9cbb44b75aec478a07ecb1c
#
_entry.id   6c6d5434e9cbb44b75aec478a07ecb1c
#
_cell.length_a   1.000
_cell.length_b   1.000
_cell.length_c   1.000
_cell.angle_alpha   90.00
_cell.angle_beta   90.00
_cell.angle_gamma   90.00
#
_symmetry.space_group_name_H-M   'P 1'
#
loop_
_entity.id
_entity.type
_entity.pdbx_description
1 polymer ?
#
loop_
_entity_poly.entity_id
_entity_poly.type
_entity_poly.pdbx_seq_one_letter_code
_entity_poly.pdbx_strand_id
1 'polypeptide(L)'
;MFVFFVIGLLSLTFVTHLESNVAIGATNTDSAYVNTVTDLEKTDLLGGVSLYEQKMNSLLNGDSAKIFQEHFVQWVDLENYDNGVKLVTWTKQNADSWNAATTKICAQDWEAHHPGWIVVAGVNGDFFQNSGKITWEPTNNFMADGDMYRADYVGGHRKVIGISDNNEIIVGDPEISDLYLQLMSSEGEVVEQFPIASYNEAPKETGINLYTKDMIESHDLTGYTVYVGKYTMCRISNGTNETVFVKGSIETSRPGTVDEKPRQIREVTTEDGGTKQEITREFYLATKDSSYEQKLQNGTLVRCQHNYEGNWSNVTQSVGFIHQMLVDGKSQFQKSTDSFIYTDHPRTFIGFKADGTPVLMVVDGRGKTAAEKNYGVSLFEGAEIMKLAGCVDAYNLDGGGSSTLIVRNNEGGFDVVNRPSDGSERSTGNAIFLVMRDPAVESKLGKATPTTITIERKEDEYSQSVENLTVKVDGKTYPMTGKEITIEGLKENTTYDVEISYEIEGEECKSSIKAQTKAYYAGLNFIPRSHGFIVEKYQTDEVLRTVSASIQVGEKVYEMGDVERYEIEGLLKNASYEISYKYVVENQQTKERYEKESEGQTYQTLSYEIPEIESFEIDRKTSNKISIKYGYTDIDKIVKEAYIQMNEEIRKIGTTSGIETFEGINTYKERYEFKLVIKYEDESGRIYEIESEKIEVEKEACEHEYDNECDEECNRCGEKREAPHRWEEASCEEAKRCRRCGKTEGEALGHDWEEATYEKPKECKRCGKTEGEALKRPGEPAEEKGCKKCSKTKVISMLTWIGLFSGAIVLLRKKK
;
A
#
# COMPACT_ATOMS: atom_id res chain seq x y z
N MET A 1 -36.56 29.93 -35.98
CA MET A 1 -37.15 29.80 -34.64
C MET A 1 -36.05 29.21 -33.74
N PHE A 2 -35.30 30.12 -33.15
CA PHE A 2 -34.16 29.76 -32.28
C PHE A 2 -34.67 29.36 -30.90
N VAL A 3 -34.33 28.21 -30.42
CA VAL A 3 -34.56 27.81 -29.04
C VAL A 3 -33.22 28.01 -28.30
N PHE A 4 -33.21 28.99 -27.44
CA PHE A 4 -32.10 29.23 -26.49
C PHE A 4 -32.17 28.19 -25.38
N PHE A 5 -31.09 27.40 -25.22
CA PHE A 5 -30.84 26.69 -24.00
C PHE A 5 -30.16 27.65 -23.01
N VAL A 6 -30.84 27.97 -21.95
CA VAL A 6 -30.29 28.69 -20.82
C VAL A 6 -29.64 27.67 -19.91
N ILE A 7 -28.31 27.63 -19.95
CA ILE A 7 -27.53 26.93 -18.93
C ILE A 7 -27.51 27.88 -17.72
N GLY A 8 -28.17 27.46 -16.66
CA GLY A 8 -28.12 28.17 -15.38
C GLY A 8 -26.77 27.98 -14.72
N LEU A 9 -25.90 28.98 -14.81
CA LEU A 9 -24.77 29.13 -13.92
C LEU A 9 -25.30 29.46 -12.52
N LEU A 10 -25.14 28.56 -11.57
CA LEU A 10 -25.22 28.93 -10.16
C LEU A 10 -23.85 29.54 -9.79
N SER A 11 -23.83 30.86 -9.71
CA SER A 11 -22.74 31.60 -9.11
C SER A 11 -22.78 31.38 -7.60
N LEU A 12 -21.80 30.67 -7.07
CA LEU A 12 -21.46 30.77 -5.63
C LEU A 12 -20.94 32.20 -5.39
N THR A 13 -21.78 33.04 -4.86
CA THR A 13 -21.36 34.33 -4.32
C THR A 13 -20.85 34.11 -2.91
N PHE A 14 -19.52 33.99 -2.76
CA PHE A 14 -18.91 34.16 -1.45
C PHE A 14 -19.11 35.60 -1.01
N VAL A 15 -19.91 35.78 0.03
CA VAL A 15 -20.02 37.07 0.70
C VAL A 15 -18.75 37.22 1.53
N THR A 16 -17.86 38.07 1.05
CA THR A 16 -16.71 38.52 1.82
C THR A 16 -17.20 39.28 3.04
N HIS A 17 -17.13 38.67 4.21
CA HIS A 17 -17.07 39.43 5.44
C HIS A 17 -15.66 40.03 5.56
N LEU A 18 -15.58 41.30 5.17
CA LEU A 18 -14.48 42.17 5.58
C LEU A 18 -14.63 42.43 7.08
N GLU A 19 -13.51 42.24 7.74
CA GLU A 19 -13.02 42.91 8.92
C GLU A 19 -12.49 41.96 10.00
N SER A 20 -11.22 41.67 9.91
CA SER A 20 -10.36 42.04 11.04
C SER A 20 -8.94 42.24 10.55
N ASN A 21 -8.55 43.50 10.32
CA ASN A 21 -7.17 43.91 10.25
C ASN A 21 -6.49 43.58 11.59
N VAL A 22 -5.97 42.35 11.73
CA VAL A 22 -4.89 42.11 12.65
C VAL A 22 -3.65 42.56 11.89
N ALA A 23 -3.25 43.79 12.11
CA ALA A 23 -1.91 44.23 11.83
C ALA A 23 -0.97 43.30 12.61
N ILE A 24 -0.46 42.25 11.98
CA ILE A 24 0.73 41.56 12.46
C ILE A 24 1.80 42.65 12.44
N GLY A 25 2.16 43.11 13.62
CA GLY A 25 3.13 44.19 13.78
C GLY A 25 4.38 43.85 12.97
N ALA A 26 4.62 44.63 11.95
CA ALA A 26 5.88 44.63 11.23
C ALA A 26 6.97 44.85 12.24
N THR A 27 7.57 43.79 12.74
CA THR A 27 8.87 43.89 13.37
C THR A 27 9.80 44.34 12.26
N ASN A 28 10.25 45.55 12.36
CA ASN A 28 11.21 46.18 11.45
C ASN A 28 12.52 45.38 11.55
N THR A 29 12.62 44.31 10.78
CA THR A 29 13.86 43.56 10.57
C THR A 29 14.36 43.94 9.19
N ASP A 30 14.94 45.12 9.09
CA ASP A 30 15.66 45.55 7.90
C ASP A 30 16.78 44.54 7.63
N SER A 31 16.61 43.74 6.60
CA SER A 31 17.67 42.92 6.04
C SER A 31 18.73 43.84 5.43
N ALA A 32 20.00 43.45 5.47
CA ALA A 32 21.06 44.16 4.77
C ALA A 32 20.87 44.21 3.23
N TYR A 33 20.03 43.34 2.70
CA TYR A 33 19.85 43.15 1.26
C TYR A 33 18.48 43.59 0.72
N VAL A 34 17.44 43.53 1.53
CA VAL A 34 16.05 43.76 1.09
C VAL A 34 15.29 44.52 2.17
N ASN A 35 14.42 45.43 1.77
CA ASN A 35 13.43 46.04 2.65
C ASN A 35 12.05 46.04 2.00
N THR A 36 11.01 46.05 2.81
CA THR A 36 9.61 46.07 2.37
C THR A 36 9.20 47.47 1.94
N VAL A 37 8.40 47.60 0.88
CA VAL A 37 7.92 48.85 0.29
C VAL A 37 6.44 49.05 0.51
N THR A 38 5.66 47.98 0.39
CA THR A 38 4.21 48.00 0.58
C THR A 38 3.82 47.17 1.81
N ASP A 39 2.64 47.45 2.34
CA ASP A 39 2.01 46.57 3.28
C ASP A 39 1.84 45.17 2.68
N LEU A 40 1.84 44.17 3.54
CA LEU A 40 1.61 42.79 3.16
C LEU A 40 0.13 42.59 2.82
N GLU A 41 -0.16 42.22 1.59
CA GLU A 41 -1.48 41.80 1.17
C GLU A 41 -1.64 40.29 1.43
N LYS A 42 -2.77 39.89 2.04
CA LYS A 42 -3.08 38.49 2.34
C LYS A 42 -4.44 38.14 1.74
N THR A 43 -4.50 37.02 1.03
CA THR A 43 -5.73 36.43 0.53
C THR A 43 -5.82 35.00 1.04
N ASP A 44 -6.86 34.67 1.79
CA ASP A 44 -7.08 33.31 2.25
C ASP A 44 -7.61 32.43 1.10
N LEU A 45 -7.03 31.23 1.00
CA LEU A 45 -7.38 30.19 0.05
C LEU A 45 -7.98 29.00 0.80
N LEU A 46 -8.29 27.93 0.06
CA LEU A 46 -8.79 26.69 0.66
C LEU A 46 -7.71 26.00 1.55
N GLY A 47 -8.17 25.20 2.52
CA GLY A 47 -7.30 24.37 3.34
C GLY A 47 -6.36 25.11 4.29
N GLY A 48 -6.68 26.36 4.65
CA GLY A 48 -5.81 27.19 5.50
C GLY A 48 -4.55 27.68 4.77
N VAL A 49 -4.50 27.53 3.44
CA VAL A 49 -3.45 28.12 2.59
C VAL A 49 -3.75 29.60 2.41
N SER A 50 -2.74 30.44 2.46
CA SER A 50 -2.87 31.87 2.22
C SER A 50 -1.89 32.32 1.15
N LEU A 51 -2.37 33.14 0.22
CA LEU A 51 -1.54 33.87 -0.73
C LEU A 51 -1.12 35.20 -0.10
N TYR A 52 0.15 35.47 -0.17
CA TYR A 52 0.75 36.74 0.25
C TYR A 52 1.39 37.43 -0.94
N GLU A 53 1.19 38.74 -1.02
CA GLU A 53 1.76 39.59 -2.06
C GLU A 53 2.40 40.81 -1.43
N GLN A 54 3.62 41.11 -1.83
CA GLN A 54 4.34 42.25 -1.30
C GLN A 54 5.32 42.82 -2.31
N LYS A 55 5.49 44.14 -2.30
CA LYS A 55 6.51 44.81 -3.04
C LYS A 55 7.71 45.08 -2.14
N MET A 56 8.88 44.70 -2.61
CA MET A 56 10.14 44.88 -1.88
C MET A 56 11.18 45.62 -2.74
N ASN A 57 12.13 46.28 -2.11
CA ASN A 57 13.27 46.88 -2.76
C ASN A 57 14.56 46.12 -2.45
N SER A 58 15.36 45.88 -3.45
CA SER A 58 16.73 45.43 -3.26
C SER A 58 17.64 46.56 -2.81
N LEU A 59 18.41 46.31 -1.77
CA LEU A 59 19.40 47.24 -1.22
C LEU A 59 20.80 46.94 -1.72
N LEU A 60 21.15 45.63 -1.79
CA LEU A 60 22.49 45.19 -2.21
C LEU A 60 22.38 44.07 -3.23
N ASN A 61 23.33 43.97 -4.13
CA ASN A 61 23.61 42.80 -4.92
C ASN A 61 24.96 42.21 -4.47
N GLY A 62 24.89 41.25 -3.60
CA GLY A 62 26.08 40.82 -2.89
C GLY A 62 26.65 41.97 -2.06
N ASP A 63 27.83 42.50 -2.46
CA ASP A 63 28.50 43.62 -1.77
C ASP A 63 28.21 44.98 -2.41
N SER A 64 27.44 45.09 -3.46
CA SER A 64 27.23 46.31 -4.24
C SER A 64 25.84 46.88 -4.01
N ALA A 65 25.74 48.16 -3.66
CA ALA A 65 24.47 48.86 -3.50
C ALA A 65 23.66 48.83 -4.81
N LYS A 66 22.39 48.46 -4.72
CA LYS A 66 21.44 48.57 -5.82
C LYS A 66 20.63 49.84 -5.72
N ILE A 67 20.39 50.45 -6.84
CA ILE A 67 19.63 51.70 -6.91
C ILE A 67 18.30 51.41 -7.60
N PHE A 68 17.19 51.64 -6.88
CA PHE A 68 15.83 51.62 -7.42
C PHE A 68 15.39 50.25 -8.02
N GLN A 69 15.78 49.17 -7.44
CA GLN A 69 15.29 47.85 -7.84
C GLN A 69 14.11 47.45 -6.99
N GLU A 70 12.94 47.38 -7.61
CA GLU A 70 11.71 46.94 -6.99
C GLU A 70 11.37 45.52 -7.46
N HIS A 71 10.85 44.72 -6.55
CA HIS A 71 10.42 43.38 -6.85
C HIS A 71 9.01 43.17 -6.36
N PHE A 72 8.23 42.42 -7.14
CA PHE A 72 6.98 41.86 -6.71
C PHE A 72 7.24 40.45 -6.23
N VAL A 73 6.92 40.20 -4.97
CA VAL A 73 7.12 38.92 -4.30
C VAL A 73 5.75 38.36 -3.98
N GLN A 74 5.48 37.15 -4.46
CA GLN A 74 4.27 36.43 -4.20
C GLN A 74 4.63 35.08 -3.60
N TRP A 75 3.95 34.69 -2.52
CA TRP A 75 4.13 33.37 -1.94
C TRP A 75 2.87 32.83 -1.35
N VAL A 76 2.79 31.49 -1.27
CA VAL A 76 1.77 30.79 -0.54
C VAL A 76 2.37 30.08 0.66
N ASP A 77 1.62 30.09 1.73
CA ASP A 77 1.99 29.61 3.06
C ASP A 77 0.77 28.99 3.74
N LEU A 78 0.97 28.16 4.74
CA LEU A 78 -0.08 27.58 5.55
C LEU A 78 -0.03 28.11 6.97
N GLU A 79 -1.17 28.30 7.56
CA GLU A 79 -1.28 28.65 8.98
C GLU A 79 -0.87 27.45 9.86
N ASN A 80 -1.25 26.24 9.44
CA ASN A 80 -0.87 24.98 10.07
C ASN A 80 -0.75 23.88 9.01
N TYR A 81 0.40 23.21 8.92
CA TYR A 81 0.62 22.14 7.94
C TYR A 81 -0.20 20.87 8.23
N ASP A 82 -0.76 20.71 9.43
CA ASP A 82 -1.64 19.58 9.79
C ASP A 82 -3.10 19.74 9.33
N ASN A 83 -3.44 20.79 8.59
CA ASN A 83 -4.81 21.08 8.14
C ASN A 83 -5.29 20.25 6.94
N GLY A 84 -4.72 19.05 6.72
CA GLY A 84 -5.14 18.19 5.61
C GLY A 84 -4.61 18.61 4.25
N VAL A 85 -3.57 19.46 4.21
CA VAL A 85 -2.87 19.85 2.99
C VAL A 85 -1.61 19.01 2.83
N LYS A 86 -1.38 18.47 1.62
CA LYS A 86 -0.16 17.77 1.24
C LYS A 86 0.68 18.61 0.29
N LEU A 87 1.99 18.46 0.41
CA LEU A 87 2.95 18.92 -0.58
C LEU A 87 3.28 17.78 -1.53
N VAL A 88 3.02 17.95 -2.82
CA VAL A 88 3.24 16.92 -3.84
C VAL A 88 4.04 17.45 -5.01
N THR A 89 4.67 16.55 -5.74
CA THR A 89 5.39 16.83 -6.98
C THR A 89 4.72 16.15 -8.15
N TRP A 90 4.77 16.75 -9.33
CA TRP A 90 4.14 16.17 -10.51
C TRP A 90 4.85 16.51 -11.82
N THR A 91 4.80 15.59 -12.75
CA THR A 91 5.12 15.82 -14.16
C THR A 91 3.94 15.38 -15.00
N LYS A 92 3.61 16.12 -16.05
CA LYS A 92 2.53 15.72 -16.94
C LYS A 92 2.85 14.36 -17.56
N GLN A 93 2.01 13.38 -17.28
CA GLN A 93 2.25 12.02 -17.69
C GLN A 93 2.00 11.82 -19.17
N ASN A 94 2.95 11.16 -19.83
CA ASN A 94 2.80 10.67 -21.20
C ASN A 94 3.56 9.36 -21.33
N ALA A 95 2.96 8.38 -21.98
CA ALA A 95 3.55 7.04 -22.16
C ALA A 95 4.89 7.03 -22.92
N ASP A 96 5.21 8.07 -23.68
CA ASP A 96 6.29 8.01 -24.68
C ASP A 96 7.49 8.92 -24.42
N SER A 97 7.31 10.05 -23.76
CA SER A 97 8.35 11.06 -23.57
C SER A 97 8.01 11.98 -22.39
N TRP A 98 9.01 12.65 -21.81
CA TRP A 98 8.74 13.74 -20.87
C TRP A 98 7.91 14.80 -21.60
N ASN A 99 6.92 15.34 -20.91
CA ASN A 99 5.99 16.29 -21.51
C ASN A 99 6.17 17.65 -20.81
N ALA A 100 6.47 18.67 -21.61
CA ALA A 100 6.39 20.01 -21.12
C ALA A 100 4.94 20.41 -20.90
N ALA A 101 4.66 20.97 -19.75
CA ALA A 101 3.37 21.55 -19.44
C ALA A 101 3.54 22.84 -18.67
N THR A 102 2.59 23.79 -18.83
CA THR A 102 2.53 24.92 -17.91
C THR A 102 2.14 24.43 -16.53
N THR A 103 2.46 25.18 -15.50
CA THR A 103 2.13 24.82 -14.12
C THR A 103 0.63 24.56 -13.96
N LYS A 104 -0.23 25.37 -14.62
CA LYS A 104 -1.69 25.13 -14.66
C LYS A 104 -2.09 23.81 -15.30
N ILE A 105 -1.52 23.50 -16.47
CA ILE A 105 -1.81 22.24 -17.15
C ILE A 105 -1.33 21.04 -16.32
N CYS A 106 -0.19 21.19 -15.66
CA CYS A 106 0.35 20.16 -14.77
C CYS A 106 -0.56 19.93 -13.56
N ALA A 107 -1.13 21.00 -12.99
CA ALA A 107 -2.12 20.91 -11.91
C ALA A 107 -3.40 20.20 -12.35
N GLN A 108 -3.95 20.55 -13.51
CA GLN A 108 -5.13 19.88 -14.08
C GLN A 108 -4.86 18.38 -14.37
N ASP A 109 -3.68 18.08 -14.87
CA ASP A 109 -3.27 16.70 -15.14
C ASP A 109 -3.11 15.90 -13.83
N TRP A 110 -2.59 16.53 -12.77
CA TRP A 110 -2.52 15.91 -11.45
C TRP A 110 -3.92 15.59 -10.90
N GLU A 111 -4.84 16.55 -10.94
CA GLU A 111 -6.23 16.34 -10.49
C GLU A 111 -6.95 15.23 -11.27
N ALA A 112 -6.70 15.15 -12.56
CA ALA A 112 -7.28 14.09 -13.40
C ALA A 112 -6.79 12.67 -13.00
N HIS A 113 -5.60 12.58 -12.42
CA HIS A 113 -5.03 11.32 -11.92
C HIS A 113 -5.34 11.04 -10.44
N HIS A 114 -5.85 12.05 -9.71
CA HIS A 114 -6.17 11.98 -8.28
C HIS A 114 -7.62 12.37 -8.01
N PRO A 115 -8.61 11.58 -8.45
CA PRO A 115 -10.01 11.89 -8.21
C PRO A 115 -10.29 12.13 -6.72
N GLY A 116 -11.01 13.19 -6.41
CA GLY A 116 -11.35 13.59 -5.06
C GLY A 116 -10.25 14.40 -4.34
N TRP A 117 -9.24 14.85 -5.08
CA TRP A 117 -8.24 15.80 -4.61
C TRP A 117 -8.22 17.02 -5.51
N ILE A 118 -7.86 18.16 -4.94
CA ILE A 118 -7.69 19.42 -5.66
C ILE A 118 -6.34 20.06 -5.35
N VAL A 119 -5.83 20.75 -6.34
CA VAL A 119 -4.65 21.62 -6.17
C VAL A 119 -5.14 22.99 -5.68
N VAL A 120 -4.60 23.46 -4.56
CA VAL A 120 -4.90 24.78 -3.99
C VAL A 120 -3.97 25.84 -4.56
N ALA A 121 -2.66 25.53 -4.58
CA ALA A 121 -1.65 26.40 -5.11
C ALA A 121 -0.45 25.59 -5.61
N GLY A 122 0.41 26.20 -6.42
CA GLY A 122 1.61 25.52 -6.88
C GLY A 122 2.58 26.41 -7.64
N VAL A 123 3.81 25.89 -7.79
CA VAL A 123 4.89 26.53 -8.53
C VAL A 123 5.53 25.55 -9.51
N ASN A 124 6.25 26.07 -10.50
CA ASN A 124 7.15 25.26 -11.32
C ASN A 124 8.23 24.61 -10.44
N GLY A 125 8.74 23.45 -10.83
CA GLY A 125 9.67 22.66 -10.03
C GLY A 125 11.14 22.85 -10.45
N ASP A 126 11.83 21.71 -10.61
CA ASP A 126 13.26 21.63 -10.89
C ASP A 126 13.61 22.14 -12.30
N PHE A 127 14.88 22.43 -12.48
CA PHE A 127 15.48 22.62 -13.81
C PHE A 127 15.26 21.37 -14.68
N PHE A 128 15.23 21.58 -15.98
CA PHE A 128 14.97 20.50 -16.94
C PHE A 128 15.85 20.60 -18.16
N GLN A 129 16.00 19.47 -18.86
CA GLN A 129 16.71 19.41 -20.13
C GLN A 129 15.88 20.06 -21.25
N ASN A 130 16.43 21.04 -21.94
CA ASN A 130 15.75 21.71 -23.05
C ASN A 130 16.23 21.25 -24.44
N SER A 131 17.18 20.31 -24.49
CA SER A 131 17.76 19.78 -25.72
C SER A 131 18.28 18.36 -25.48
N GLY A 132 18.40 17.56 -26.51
CA GLY A 132 18.93 16.21 -26.43
C GLY A 132 17.89 15.12 -26.78
N LYS A 133 18.17 13.88 -26.40
CA LYS A 133 17.27 12.74 -26.67
C LYS A 133 16.03 12.73 -25.78
N ILE A 134 16.16 13.20 -24.57
CA ILE A 134 15.06 13.30 -23.58
C ILE A 134 14.94 14.78 -23.20
N THR A 135 14.09 15.49 -23.91
CA THR A 135 13.71 16.88 -23.58
C THR A 135 12.69 16.88 -22.44
N TRP A 136 12.73 17.94 -21.62
CA TRP A 136 11.83 18.19 -20.49
C TRP A 136 12.04 17.30 -19.27
N GLU A 137 13.02 16.41 -19.31
CA GLU A 137 13.43 15.63 -18.16
C GLU A 137 13.99 16.55 -17.05
N PRO A 138 13.55 16.38 -15.78
CA PRO A 138 14.15 17.08 -14.67
C PRO A 138 15.66 16.87 -14.58
N THR A 139 16.39 17.86 -14.09
CA THR A 139 17.85 17.78 -13.98
C THR A 139 18.28 16.81 -12.88
N ASN A 140 17.56 16.80 -11.77
CA ASN A 140 17.85 15.94 -10.61
C ASN A 140 16.90 14.73 -10.55
N ASN A 141 17.10 13.86 -9.57
CA ASN A 141 16.19 12.78 -9.30
C ASN A 141 14.77 13.30 -9.07
N PHE A 142 13.80 12.55 -9.54
CA PHE A 142 12.40 12.94 -9.48
C PHE A 142 11.51 11.75 -9.21
N MET A 143 10.65 11.89 -8.18
CA MET A 143 9.67 10.89 -7.80
C MET A 143 8.32 11.57 -7.61
N ALA A 144 7.26 10.96 -8.09
CA ALA A 144 5.89 11.37 -7.85
C ALA A 144 5.03 10.14 -7.55
N ASP A 145 4.21 10.19 -6.52
CA ASP A 145 3.34 9.10 -6.06
C ASP A 145 4.07 7.77 -5.83
N GLY A 146 5.29 7.84 -5.33
CA GLY A 146 6.14 6.67 -5.14
C GLY A 146 6.72 6.08 -6.42
N ASP A 147 6.43 6.64 -7.60
CA ASP A 147 7.05 6.22 -8.86
C ASP A 147 8.29 7.06 -9.14
N MET A 148 9.44 6.41 -9.25
CA MET A 148 10.70 7.05 -9.62
C MET A 148 10.75 7.30 -11.12
N TYR A 149 10.62 8.56 -11.55
CA TYR A 149 10.64 8.95 -12.96
C TYR A 149 12.04 9.29 -13.47
N ARG A 150 12.91 9.73 -12.57
CA ARG A 150 14.32 9.93 -12.85
C ARG A 150 15.17 9.47 -11.68
N ALA A 151 16.13 8.63 -11.98
CA ALA A 151 17.14 8.14 -11.06
C ALA A 151 18.53 8.45 -11.62
N ASP A 152 19.35 9.18 -10.87
CA ASP A 152 20.75 9.44 -11.22
C ASP A 152 21.66 8.89 -10.12
N TYR A 153 22.54 7.98 -10.50
CA TYR A 153 23.44 7.29 -9.56
C TYR A 153 24.75 8.04 -9.35
N VAL A 154 25.13 8.86 -10.32
CA VAL A 154 26.49 9.42 -10.40
C VAL A 154 26.44 10.90 -10.74
N GLY A 155 27.16 11.71 -9.96
CA GLY A 155 27.36 13.12 -10.29
C GLY A 155 26.66 14.08 -9.32
N GLY A 156 26.61 15.37 -9.70
CA GLY A 156 26.07 16.44 -8.87
C GLY A 156 24.57 16.66 -8.94
N HIS A 157 23.84 15.79 -9.63
CA HIS A 157 22.41 15.94 -9.95
C HIS A 157 21.50 15.02 -9.13
N ARG A 158 21.86 14.80 -7.85
CA ARG A 158 21.10 13.90 -6.97
C ARG A 158 20.43 14.60 -5.82
N LYS A 159 20.72 15.88 -5.61
CA LYS A 159 20.15 16.63 -4.49
C LYS A 159 18.68 16.88 -4.67
N VAL A 160 17.90 16.39 -3.73
CA VAL A 160 16.45 16.47 -3.76
C VAL A 160 15.87 16.87 -2.41
N ILE A 161 14.68 17.44 -2.47
CA ILE A 161 13.74 17.56 -1.37
C ILE A 161 12.82 16.35 -1.52
N GLY A 162 12.85 15.44 -0.55
CA GLY A 162 11.96 14.29 -0.45
C GLY A 162 10.84 14.56 0.52
N ILE A 163 9.65 14.10 0.19
CA ILE A 163 8.42 14.27 0.96
C ILE A 163 7.81 12.88 1.13
N SER A 164 7.47 12.51 2.35
CA SER A 164 6.78 11.26 2.64
C SER A 164 5.26 11.46 2.65
N ASP A 165 4.49 10.37 2.68
CA ASP A 165 3.02 10.43 2.69
C ASP A 165 2.45 11.14 3.93
N ASN A 166 3.20 11.17 5.02
CA ASN A 166 2.85 11.89 6.25
C ASN A 166 3.49 13.29 6.33
N ASN A 167 3.82 13.88 5.19
CA ASN A 167 4.37 15.24 5.06
C ASN A 167 5.74 15.46 5.72
N GLU A 168 6.47 14.40 6.09
CA GLU A 168 7.84 14.58 6.59
C GLU A 168 8.77 14.98 5.45
N ILE A 169 9.60 15.97 5.70
CA ILE A 169 10.55 16.52 4.72
C ILE A 169 11.95 16.02 5.05
N ILE A 170 12.62 15.50 4.04
CA ILE A 170 14.02 15.13 4.11
C ILE A 170 14.76 15.76 2.93
N VAL A 171 15.92 16.36 3.16
CA VAL A 171 16.69 17.03 2.10
C VAL A 171 18.11 16.50 2.06
N GLY A 172 18.60 16.23 0.88
CA GLY A 172 19.97 15.75 0.70
C GLY A 172 20.19 15.01 -0.61
N ASP A 173 21.09 14.06 -0.54
CA ASP A 173 21.58 13.24 -1.65
C ASP A 173 21.30 11.76 -1.33
N PRO A 174 20.13 11.23 -1.70
CA PRO A 174 19.73 9.88 -1.34
C PRO A 174 20.54 8.81 -2.08
N GLU A 175 20.72 7.67 -1.43
CA GLU A 175 21.14 6.46 -2.11
C GLU A 175 19.96 5.86 -2.88
N ILE A 176 20.25 5.39 -4.10
CA ILE A 176 19.26 4.82 -5.02
C ILE A 176 19.61 3.36 -5.20
N SER A 177 18.63 2.49 -5.03
CA SER A 177 18.76 1.06 -5.24
C SER A 177 19.01 0.70 -6.71
N ASP A 178 19.41 -0.55 -6.94
CA ASP A 178 19.27 -1.17 -8.25
C ASP A 178 17.80 -1.18 -8.70
N LEU A 179 17.59 -1.49 -9.98
CA LEU A 179 16.23 -1.60 -10.54
C LEU A 179 15.51 -2.83 -9.98
N TYR A 180 14.31 -2.64 -9.47
CA TYR A 180 13.44 -3.70 -8.97
C TYR A 180 12.21 -3.93 -9.85
N LEU A 181 11.79 -5.20 -9.95
CA LEU A 181 10.45 -5.59 -10.35
C LEU A 181 9.60 -5.73 -9.09
N GLN A 182 8.50 -5.01 -9.00
CA GLN A 182 7.54 -5.06 -7.92
C GLN A 182 6.24 -5.69 -8.42
N LEU A 183 5.69 -6.65 -7.68
CA LEU A 183 4.36 -7.18 -7.88
C LEU A 183 3.38 -6.32 -7.10
N MET A 184 2.29 -5.90 -7.76
CA MET A 184 1.32 -4.96 -7.21
C MET A 184 0.00 -5.66 -6.90
N SER A 185 -0.68 -5.26 -5.82
CA SER A 185 -2.08 -5.59 -5.59
C SER A 185 -2.99 -4.82 -6.55
N SER A 186 -4.28 -5.18 -6.58
CA SER A 186 -5.31 -4.43 -7.30
C SER A 186 -5.50 -3.00 -6.79
N GLU A 187 -5.13 -2.75 -5.53
CA GLU A 187 -5.19 -1.44 -4.88
C GLU A 187 -3.90 -0.61 -5.09
N GLY A 188 -2.91 -1.18 -5.78
CA GLY A 188 -1.66 -0.49 -6.10
C GLY A 188 -0.54 -0.64 -5.06
N GLU A 189 -0.74 -1.49 -4.04
CA GLU A 189 0.27 -1.77 -3.03
C GLU A 189 1.33 -2.75 -3.54
N VAL A 190 2.58 -2.60 -3.08
CA VAL A 190 3.66 -3.54 -3.36
C VAL A 190 3.48 -4.79 -2.52
N VAL A 191 3.22 -5.92 -3.17
CA VAL A 191 3.06 -7.23 -2.52
C VAL A 191 4.43 -7.92 -2.33
N GLU A 192 5.28 -7.86 -3.33
CA GLU A 192 6.60 -8.49 -3.33
C GLU A 192 7.51 -7.77 -4.32
N GLN A 193 8.83 -7.76 -4.09
CA GLN A 193 9.77 -7.17 -5.01
C GLN A 193 11.00 -8.04 -5.23
N PHE A 194 11.57 -7.93 -6.43
CA PHE A 194 12.75 -8.68 -6.86
C PHE A 194 13.74 -7.76 -7.59
N PRO A 195 15.04 -7.87 -7.34
CA PRO A 195 16.02 -7.15 -8.13
C PRO A 195 16.00 -7.62 -9.59
N ILE A 196 16.06 -6.70 -10.52
CA ILE A 196 16.27 -6.99 -11.95
C ILE A 196 17.74 -7.36 -12.16
N ALA A 197 17.98 -8.56 -12.66
CA ALA A 197 19.32 -9.09 -12.84
C ALA A 197 20.07 -8.44 -14.00
N SER A 198 19.37 -8.11 -15.10
CA SER A 198 19.90 -7.33 -16.22
C SER A 198 18.78 -6.57 -16.91
N TYR A 199 19.12 -5.42 -17.50
CA TYR A 199 18.19 -4.60 -18.27
C TYR A 199 18.76 -4.32 -19.66
N ASN A 200 18.09 -4.82 -20.69
CA ASN A 200 18.48 -4.71 -22.10
C ASN A 200 19.93 -5.15 -22.41
N GLU A 201 20.48 -6.03 -21.58
CA GLU A 201 21.83 -6.57 -21.68
C GLU A 201 21.78 -8.10 -21.84
N ALA A 202 22.94 -8.72 -21.99
CA ALA A 202 23.06 -10.17 -22.04
C ALA A 202 22.40 -10.83 -20.81
N PRO A 203 21.55 -11.88 -21.02
CA PRO A 203 20.77 -12.45 -19.93
C PRO A 203 21.66 -13.11 -18.88
N LYS A 204 21.39 -12.86 -17.60
CA LYS A 204 21.97 -13.58 -16.48
C LYS A 204 21.16 -14.84 -16.21
N GLU A 205 21.86 -15.93 -15.85
CA GLU A 205 21.23 -17.24 -15.60
C GLU A 205 20.34 -17.28 -14.35
N THR A 206 20.56 -16.38 -13.43
CA THR A 206 19.79 -16.27 -12.16
C THR A 206 19.06 -14.93 -12.11
N GLY A 207 17.86 -14.94 -11.50
CA GLY A 207 17.02 -13.77 -11.36
C GLY A 207 16.18 -13.46 -12.61
N ILE A 208 15.66 -12.24 -12.66
CA ILE A 208 14.81 -11.76 -13.74
C ILE A 208 15.59 -10.80 -14.63
N ASN A 209 15.55 -11.02 -15.92
CA ASN A 209 16.12 -10.14 -16.93
C ASN A 209 14.99 -9.39 -17.60
N LEU A 210 15.10 -8.08 -17.71
CA LEU A 210 14.09 -7.19 -18.31
C LEU A 210 14.54 -6.71 -19.68
N TYR A 211 13.65 -6.78 -20.65
CA TYR A 211 13.88 -6.30 -22.00
C TYR A 211 12.72 -5.43 -22.48
N THR A 212 13.06 -4.35 -23.17
CA THR A 212 12.13 -3.63 -24.02
C THR A 212 12.02 -4.33 -25.38
N LYS A 213 10.96 -4.07 -26.11
CA LYS A 213 10.68 -4.75 -27.39
C LYS A 213 11.83 -4.66 -28.38
N ASP A 214 12.43 -3.48 -28.48
CA ASP A 214 13.47 -3.21 -29.48
C ASP A 214 14.79 -3.93 -29.15
N MET A 215 14.96 -4.40 -27.92
CA MET A 215 16.19 -5.01 -27.41
C MET A 215 16.10 -6.53 -27.25
N ILE A 216 14.90 -7.08 -27.09
CA ILE A 216 14.75 -8.53 -26.83
C ILE A 216 15.24 -9.39 -28.00
N GLU A 217 15.05 -8.92 -29.22
CA GLU A 217 15.44 -9.66 -30.44
C GLU A 217 16.95 -9.80 -30.60
N SER A 218 17.75 -9.00 -29.90
CA SER A 218 19.21 -9.04 -29.93
C SER A 218 19.82 -10.11 -29.01
N HIS A 219 19.01 -10.81 -28.20
CA HIS A 219 19.50 -11.74 -27.19
C HIS A 219 18.97 -13.17 -27.40
N ASP A 220 19.87 -14.16 -27.21
CA ASP A 220 19.49 -15.58 -27.17
C ASP A 220 18.91 -15.92 -25.79
N LEU A 221 17.60 -16.16 -25.75
CA LEU A 221 16.87 -16.56 -24.55
C LEU A 221 16.53 -18.06 -24.54
N THR A 222 17.27 -18.89 -25.27
CA THR A 222 17.07 -20.35 -25.25
C THR A 222 17.19 -20.89 -23.82
N GLY A 223 16.17 -21.63 -23.38
CA GLY A 223 16.09 -22.19 -22.01
C GLY A 223 15.58 -21.22 -20.94
N TYR A 224 15.15 -20.02 -21.32
CA TYR A 224 14.43 -19.11 -20.42
C TYR A 224 12.92 -19.24 -20.63
N THR A 225 12.15 -19.02 -19.56
CA THR A 225 10.73 -18.70 -19.68
C THR A 225 10.61 -17.19 -19.85
N VAL A 226 9.89 -16.76 -20.87
CA VAL A 226 9.69 -15.35 -21.19
C VAL A 226 8.26 -14.96 -20.89
N TYR A 227 8.08 -14.04 -19.98
CA TYR A 227 6.78 -13.43 -19.66
C TYR A 227 6.65 -12.15 -20.48
N VAL A 228 5.55 -12.04 -21.20
CA VAL A 228 5.25 -10.87 -22.02
C VAL A 228 4.26 -10.01 -21.26
N GLY A 229 4.62 -8.79 -21.00
CA GLY A 229 3.75 -7.83 -20.35
C GLY A 229 3.42 -6.66 -21.26
N LYS A 230 2.34 -5.98 -20.95
CA LYS A 230 1.94 -4.71 -21.55
C LYS A 230 2.00 -3.62 -20.50
N TYR A 231 2.36 -2.43 -20.90
CA TYR A 231 2.39 -1.27 -20.05
C TYR A 231 1.61 -0.10 -20.63
N THR A 232 0.99 0.66 -19.73
CA THR A 232 0.16 1.83 -20.08
C THR A 232 0.90 3.14 -19.84
N MET A 233 1.93 3.12 -19.01
CA MET A 233 2.74 4.29 -18.72
C MET A 233 4.21 3.88 -18.62
N CYS A 234 5.04 4.68 -19.19
CA CYS A 234 6.44 4.43 -19.30
C CYS A 234 7.22 5.64 -18.82
N ARG A 235 7.88 5.54 -17.68
CA ARG A 235 9.13 6.25 -17.52
C ARG A 235 9.82 6.04 -16.21
N ILE A 236 11.03 5.60 -16.32
CA ILE A 236 12.16 5.91 -15.47
C ILE A 236 13.29 6.27 -16.41
N SER A 237 13.89 7.44 -16.24
CA SER A 237 15.21 7.74 -16.79
C SER A 237 16.24 7.36 -15.74
N ASN A 238 17.21 6.57 -16.11
CA ASN A 238 18.32 6.15 -15.24
C ASN A 238 19.54 7.08 -15.32
N GLY A 239 19.36 8.30 -15.80
CA GLY A 239 20.45 9.25 -16.01
C GLY A 239 21.32 8.98 -17.25
N THR A 240 21.06 7.90 -18.02
CA THR A 240 21.81 7.52 -19.22
C THR A 240 21.06 7.80 -20.52
N ASN A 241 19.95 8.51 -20.47
CA ASN A 241 18.99 8.72 -21.57
C ASN A 241 18.23 7.46 -22.01
N GLU A 242 18.17 6.44 -21.18
CA GLU A 242 17.35 5.25 -21.41
C GLU A 242 16.07 5.36 -20.58
N THR A 243 14.95 5.00 -21.21
CA THR A 243 13.64 5.00 -20.55
C THR A 243 13.19 3.57 -20.29
N VAL A 244 12.83 3.27 -19.05
CA VAL A 244 12.29 2.00 -18.59
C VAL A 244 10.79 2.16 -18.37
N PHE A 245 10.01 1.09 -18.54
CA PHE A 245 8.59 1.16 -18.15
C PHE A 245 8.44 1.24 -16.61
N VAL A 246 7.38 1.88 -16.17
CA VAL A 246 7.07 2.02 -14.74
C VAL A 246 5.98 1.05 -14.30
N LYS A 247 4.85 1.04 -14.96
CA LYS A 247 3.68 0.21 -14.61
C LYS A 247 3.17 -0.60 -15.80
N GLY A 248 2.77 -1.84 -15.55
CA GLY A 248 2.19 -2.72 -16.55
C GLY A 248 1.56 -3.98 -15.96
N SER A 249 1.14 -4.88 -16.82
CA SER A 249 0.59 -6.18 -16.45
C SER A 249 1.15 -7.30 -17.30
N ILE A 250 1.24 -8.49 -16.72
CA ILE A 250 1.62 -9.71 -17.43
C ILE A 250 0.44 -10.19 -18.27
N GLU A 251 0.68 -10.45 -19.55
CA GLU A 251 -0.35 -10.91 -20.49
C GLU A 251 -0.23 -12.41 -20.81
N THR A 252 0.99 -12.93 -20.87
CA THR A 252 1.23 -14.33 -21.21
C THR A 252 2.65 -14.75 -20.85
N SER A 253 2.89 -16.05 -20.80
CA SER A 253 4.22 -16.65 -20.71
C SER A 253 4.47 -17.62 -21.85
N ARG A 254 5.72 -17.75 -22.28
CA ARG A 254 6.13 -18.69 -23.32
C ARG A 254 7.60 -19.11 -23.18
N PRO A 255 8.00 -20.28 -23.68
CA PRO A 255 9.42 -20.65 -23.76
C PRO A 255 10.20 -19.75 -24.74
N GLY A 256 11.37 -19.44 -24.42
CA GLY A 256 12.48 -18.65 -24.89
C GLY A 256 12.68 -18.18 -26.32
N THR A 257 11.68 -18.21 -27.20
CA THR A 257 11.78 -17.56 -28.51
C THR A 257 10.70 -16.53 -28.70
N VAL A 258 11.09 -15.33 -29.04
CA VAL A 258 10.15 -14.24 -29.30
C VAL A 258 9.82 -14.25 -30.80
N ASP A 259 8.61 -14.70 -31.14
CA ASP A 259 8.10 -14.54 -32.49
C ASP A 259 7.79 -13.08 -32.78
N GLU A 260 8.30 -12.56 -33.87
CA GLU A 260 7.98 -11.23 -34.35
C GLU A 260 6.46 -11.02 -34.50
N LYS A 261 5.86 -10.26 -33.60
CA LYS A 261 4.59 -9.61 -33.90
C LYS A 261 4.80 -8.11 -33.93
N PRO A 262 4.43 -7.45 -35.02
CA PRO A 262 4.60 -6.02 -35.18
C PRO A 262 3.77 -5.27 -34.12
N ARG A 263 4.22 -4.05 -33.77
CA ARG A 263 3.46 -3.05 -33.04
C ARG A 263 2.00 -3.07 -33.51
N GLN A 264 1.07 -3.42 -32.65
CA GLN A 264 -0.33 -3.23 -32.95
C GLN A 264 -0.67 -1.76 -32.63
N ILE A 265 -0.75 -0.94 -33.66
CA ILE A 265 -1.38 0.36 -33.59
C ILE A 265 -2.88 0.10 -33.75
N ARG A 266 -3.64 0.37 -32.72
CA ARG A 266 -5.10 0.28 -32.76
C ARG A 266 -5.67 1.70 -32.88
N GLU A 267 -6.46 1.94 -33.91
CA GLU A 267 -7.27 3.15 -33.98
C GLU A 267 -8.51 2.95 -33.09
N VAL A 268 -8.64 3.80 -32.12
CA VAL A 268 -9.82 3.82 -31.20
C VAL A 268 -10.58 5.08 -31.49
N THR A 269 -11.90 4.94 -31.69
CA THR A 269 -12.79 6.10 -31.82
C THR A 269 -13.03 6.67 -30.43
N THR A 270 -12.74 7.93 -30.23
CA THR A 270 -13.01 8.66 -28.98
C THR A 270 -14.50 9.00 -28.86
N GLU A 271 -14.99 9.25 -27.64
CA GLU A 271 -16.40 9.55 -27.36
C GLU A 271 -16.93 10.77 -28.13
N ASP A 272 -16.04 11.67 -28.52
CA ASP A 272 -16.33 12.86 -29.36
C ASP A 272 -16.31 12.58 -30.87
N GLY A 273 -16.12 11.32 -31.28
CA GLY A 273 -16.09 10.88 -32.68
C GLY A 273 -14.72 11.08 -33.35
N GLY A 274 -13.69 11.47 -32.63
CA GLY A 274 -12.31 11.55 -33.10
C GLY A 274 -11.62 10.19 -33.19
N THR A 275 -10.50 10.11 -33.88
CA THR A 275 -9.66 8.91 -33.98
C THR A 275 -8.41 9.11 -33.14
N LYS A 276 -8.18 8.25 -32.15
CA LYS A 276 -6.98 8.20 -31.33
C LYS A 276 -6.20 6.94 -31.68
N GLN A 277 -4.89 7.08 -31.88
CA GLN A 277 -4.01 5.90 -32.00
C GLN A 277 -3.60 5.44 -30.59
N GLU A 278 -4.00 4.24 -30.22
CA GLU A 278 -3.56 3.58 -29.01
C GLU A 278 -2.36 2.70 -29.34
N ILE A 279 -1.20 3.05 -28.79
CA ILE A 279 0.04 2.30 -28.96
C ILE A 279 0.20 1.37 -27.76
N THR A 280 -0.06 0.08 -27.99
CA THR A 280 0.26 -0.93 -26.96
C THR A 280 1.76 -1.20 -26.97
N ARG A 281 2.39 -1.00 -25.83
CA ARG A 281 3.80 -1.31 -25.63
C ARG A 281 3.98 -2.61 -24.87
N GLU A 282 5.00 -3.33 -25.23
CA GLU A 282 5.33 -4.61 -24.63
C GLU A 282 6.69 -4.53 -23.93
N PHE A 283 6.79 -5.26 -22.81
CA PHE A 283 8.03 -5.56 -22.14
C PHE A 283 8.14 -7.07 -21.93
N TYR A 284 9.34 -7.54 -21.66
CA TYR A 284 9.62 -8.96 -21.53
C TYR A 284 10.46 -9.23 -20.31
N LEU A 285 10.02 -10.18 -19.48
CA LEU A 285 10.78 -10.67 -18.35
C LEU A 285 11.25 -12.08 -18.67
N ALA A 286 12.56 -12.32 -18.65
CA ALA A 286 13.14 -13.62 -18.93
C ALA A 286 13.83 -14.20 -17.70
N THR A 287 13.51 -15.43 -17.33
CA THR A 287 14.12 -16.13 -16.20
C THR A 287 14.23 -17.64 -16.47
N LYS A 288 15.22 -18.31 -15.85
CA LYS A 288 15.32 -19.77 -15.79
C LYS A 288 14.73 -20.34 -14.50
N ASP A 289 14.35 -19.50 -13.56
CA ASP A 289 13.84 -19.91 -12.25
C ASP A 289 12.31 -20.11 -12.32
N SER A 290 11.90 -21.36 -12.20
CA SER A 290 10.48 -21.75 -12.23
C SER A 290 9.67 -21.24 -11.00
N SER A 291 10.33 -20.75 -9.96
CA SER A 291 9.63 -20.18 -8.79
C SER A 291 8.81 -18.92 -9.16
N TYR A 292 9.12 -18.29 -10.28
CA TYR A 292 8.35 -17.15 -10.79
C TYR A 292 7.06 -17.53 -11.53
N GLU A 293 6.87 -18.81 -11.91
CA GLU A 293 5.68 -19.24 -12.66
C GLU A 293 4.37 -18.96 -11.92
N GLN A 294 4.35 -19.12 -10.61
CA GLN A 294 3.16 -18.83 -9.80
C GLN A 294 2.96 -17.34 -9.52
N LYS A 295 4.01 -16.54 -9.66
CA LYS A 295 4.02 -15.11 -9.33
C LYS A 295 3.73 -14.22 -10.54
N LEU A 296 4.21 -14.62 -11.72
CA LEU A 296 4.09 -13.86 -12.97
C LEU A 296 3.02 -14.48 -13.88
N GLN A 297 1.81 -14.60 -13.39
CA GLN A 297 0.68 -15.11 -14.16
C GLN A 297 0.00 -14.02 -14.99
N ASN A 298 -0.84 -14.44 -15.94
CA ASN A 298 -1.66 -13.52 -16.71
C ASN A 298 -2.53 -12.64 -15.78
N GLY A 299 -2.46 -11.34 -15.99
CA GLY A 299 -3.15 -10.34 -15.15
C GLY A 299 -2.35 -9.84 -13.95
N THR A 300 -1.16 -10.42 -13.65
CA THR A 300 -0.30 -9.91 -12.59
C THR A 300 0.13 -8.48 -12.90
N LEU A 301 -0.18 -7.56 -12.00
CA LEU A 301 0.25 -6.17 -12.10
C LEU A 301 1.69 -6.04 -11.64
N VAL A 302 2.49 -5.34 -12.41
CA VAL A 302 3.92 -5.16 -12.13
C VAL A 302 4.31 -3.69 -12.26
N ARG A 303 5.31 -3.29 -11.47
CA ARG A 303 5.99 -2.00 -11.56
C ARG A 303 7.50 -2.23 -11.55
N CYS A 304 8.23 -1.53 -12.40
CA CYS A 304 9.68 -1.53 -12.37
C CYS A 304 10.17 -0.17 -11.95
N GLN A 305 10.99 -0.12 -10.92
CA GLN A 305 11.58 1.14 -10.48
C GLN A 305 12.82 0.97 -9.62
N HIS A 306 13.53 2.08 -9.46
CA HIS A 306 14.47 2.30 -8.39
C HIS A 306 13.74 2.78 -7.14
N ASN A 307 14.32 2.53 -5.97
CA ASN A 307 13.81 3.04 -4.70
C ASN A 307 14.87 3.94 -4.06
N TYR A 308 14.47 4.86 -3.23
CA TYR A 308 15.37 5.47 -2.27
C TYR A 308 15.64 4.51 -1.11
N GLU A 309 16.87 4.48 -0.62
CA GLU A 309 17.30 3.57 0.43
C GLU A 309 17.48 4.27 1.79
N GLY A 310 17.58 3.45 2.84
CA GLY A 310 17.82 3.92 4.20
C GLY A 310 16.69 4.78 4.76
N ASN A 311 17.02 5.93 5.33
CA ASN A 311 16.06 6.88 5.89
C ASN A 311 15.19 7.61 4.84
N TRP A 312 15.45 7.37 3.55
CA TRP A 312 14.67 7.90 2.44
C TRP A 312 13.59 6.93 1.93
N SER A 313 13.52 5.73 2.46
CA SER A 313 12.62 4.66 1.96
C SER A 313 11.13 4.99 2.04
N ASN A 314 10.73 5.95 2.88
CA ASN A 314 9.34 6.40 3.03
C ASN A 314 9.00 7.60 2.14
N VAL A 315 9.97 8.11 1.35
CA VAL A 315 9.74 9.24 0.45
C VAL A 315 8.94 8.75 -0.75
N THR A 316 7.82 9.41 -1.02
CA THR A 316 6.93 9.13 -2.15
C THR A 316 6.89 10.26 -3.17
N GLN A 317 7.41 11.43 -2.81
CA GLN A 317 7.51 12.59 -3.66
C GLN A 317 8.92 13.16 -3.58
N SER A 318 9.53 13.54 -4.69
CA SER A 318 10.80 14.26 -4.63
C SER A 318 10.98 15.20 -5.80
N VAL A 319 11.64 16.32 -5.53
CA VAL A 319 12.00 17.32 -6.52
C VAL A 319 13.41 17.84 -6.29
N GLY A 320 14.13 18.05 -7.38
CA GLY A 320 15.50 18.55 -7.32
C GLY A 320 15.61 20.04 -7.04
N PHE A 321 16.79 20.44 -6.61
CA PHE A 321 17.18 21.85 -6.45
C PHE A 321 18.67 22.02 -6.79
N ILE A 322 19.09 23.27 -7.08
CA ILE A 322 20.51 23.54 -7.34
C ILE A 322 21.21 24.11 -6.11
N HIS A 323 20.63 25.10 -5.47
CA HIS A 323 21.24 25.76 -4.31
C HIS A 323 20.33 25.68 -3.09
N GLN A 324 20.88 25.24 -1.98
CA GLN A 324 20.31 25.47 -0.66
C GLN A 324 20.71 26.89 -0.23
N MET A 325 19.72 27.72 0.04
CA MET A 325 19.92 29.15 0.31
C MET A 325 19.96 29.48 1.81
N LEU A 326 19.10 28.76 2.58
CA LEU A 326 19.05 28.84 4.04
C LEU A 326 19.26 27.47 4.65
N VAL A 327 19.96 27.46 5.79
CA VAL A 327 20.08 26.33 6.72
C VAL A 327 19.93 26.86 8.13
N ASP A 328 18.98 26.36 8.90
CA ASP A 328 18.68 26.84 10.26
C ASP A 328 18.58 28.40 10.34
N GLY A 329 17.92 29.02 9.38
CA GLY A 329 17.74 30.47 9.31
C GLY A 329 19.00 31.27 8.93
N LYS A 330 20.06 30.59 8.51
CA LYS A 330 21.32 31.25 8.12
C LYS A 330 21.53 31.15 6.62
N SER A 331 21.77 32.30 5.97
CA SER A 331 22.13 32.32 4.55
C SER A 331 23.43 31.54 4.32
N GLN A 332 23.42 30.72 3.28
CA GLN A 332 24.57 29.92 2.84
C GLN A 332 25.51 30.72 1.92
N PHE A 333 25.09 31.91 1.53
CA PHE A 333 25.87 32.78 0.66
C PHE A 333 26.59 33.85 1.47
N GLN A 334 27.92 33.92 1.36
CA GLN A 334 28.72 35.00 1.96
C GLN A 334 29.22 35.92 0.89
N LYS A 335 29.94 35.41 -0.10
CA LYS A 335 30.46 36.12 -1.26
C LYS A 335 30.62 35.14 -2.40
N SER A 336 30.16 35.48 -3.59
CA SER A 336 30.25 34.61 -4.74
C SER A 336 30.63 35.40 -5.99
N THR A 337 31.46 34.79 -6.81
CA THR A 337 31.73 35.21 -8.19
C THR A 337 30.93 34.46 -9.20
N ASP A 338 30.11 33.49 -8.75
CA ASP A 338 29.20 32.73 -9.58
C ASP A 338 28.04 33.61 -10.04
N SER A 339 27.94 33.82 -11.36
CA SER A 339 26.89 34.64 -11.95
C SER A 339 25.49 34.13 -11.65
N PHE A 340 25.31 32.84 -11.48
CA PHE A 340 24.02 32.27 -11.13
C PHE A 340 23.52 32.74 -9.76
N ILE A 341 24.44 32.91 -8.82
CA ILE A 341 24.15 33.35 -7.45
C ILE A 341 23.88 34.83 -7.37
N TYR A 342 24.71 35.67 -7.99
CA TYR A 342 24.65 37.14 -7.81
C TYR A 342 23.83 37.88 -8.86
N THR A 343 23.48 37.27 -9.98
CA THR A 343 22.70 37.94 -11.03
C THR A 343 21.21 37.94 -10.71
N ASP A 344 20.58 39.06 -10.98
CA ASP A 344 19.14 39.24 -10.77
C ASP A 344 18.34 38.56 -11.86
N HIS A 345 17.45 37.71 -11.43
CA HIS A 345 16.49 36.98 -12.28
C HIS A 345 15.15 36.84 -11.58
N PRO A 346 14.07 36.64 -12.32
CA PRO A 346 12.86 36.00 -11.74
C PRO A 346 13.27 34.69 -11.08
N ARG A 347 12.78 34.43 -9.90
CA ARG A 347 13.16 33.23 -9.14
C ARG A 347 11.94 32.51 -8.63
N THR A 348 12.07 31.19 -8.50
CA THR A 348 11.15 30.31 -7.82
C THR A 348 11.87 29.65 -6.65
N PHE A 349 11.25 29.66 -5.49
CA PHE A 349 11.81 29.12 -4.27
C PHE A 349 10.82 28.21 -3.56
N ILE A 350 11.35 27.23 -2.86
CA ILE A 350 10.65 26.48 -1.84
C ILE A 350 11.42 26.60 -0.53
N GLY A 351 10.71 26.79 0.56
CA GLY A 351 11.30 26.82 1.89
C GLY A 351 10.42 26.14 2.92
N PHE A 352 10.99 25.96 4.10
CA PHE A 352 10.30 25.32 5.21
C PHE A 352 10.50 26.16 6.46
N LYS A 353 9.42 26.36 7.22
CA LYS A 353 9.46 26.96 8.55
C LYS A 353 10.01 25.96 9.57
N ALA A 354 10.27 26.41 10.78
CA ALA A 354 10.83 25.56 11.84
C ALA A 354 9.95 24.36 12.24
N ASP A 355 8.66 24.42 11.97
CA ASP A 355 7.70 23.36 12.19
C ASP A 355 7.50 22.46 10.97
N GLY A 356 8.26 22.66 9.88
CA GLY A 356 8.15 21.91 8.64
C GLY A 356 7.15 22.48 7.63
N THR A 357 6.42 23.54 7.97
CA THR A 357 5.44 24.17 7.07
C THR A 357 6.10 24.65 5.78
N PRO A 358 5.65 24.22 4.59
CA PRO A 358 6.19 24.63 3.32
C PRO A 358 5.76 26.04 2.93
N VAL A 359 6.66 26.77 2.27
CA VAL A 359 6.42 28.06 1.64
C VAL A 359 6.86 27.97 0.18
N LEU A 360 5.93 28.22 -0.74
CA LEU A 360 6.20 28.28 -2.18
C LEU A 360 6.21 29.75 -2.62
N MET A 361 7.29 30.22 -3.22
CA MET A 361 7.48 31.64 -3.52
C MET A 361 7.97 31.86 -4.94
N VAL A 362 7.45 32.91 -5.56
CA VAL A 362 7.96 33.46 -6.82
C VAL A 362 8.31 34.96 -6.65
N VAL A 363 9.41 35.33 -7.22
CA VAL A 363 9.81 36.75 -7.33
C VAL A 363 9.85 37.12 -8.81
N ASP A 364 9.08 38.12 -9.18
CA ASP A 364 9.05 38.67 -10.54
C ASP A 364 10.35 39.34 -10.95
N GLY A 365 10.60 39.39 -12.24
CA GLY A 365 11.78 40.06 -12.75
C GLY A 365 11.75 40.27 -14.25
N ARG A 366 12.86 40.77 -14.82
CA ARG A 366 13.02 41.01 -16.25
C ARG A 366 11.94 41.93 -16.82
N GLY A 367 11.54 42.98 -16.08
CA GLY A 367 10.60 44.00 -16.54
C GLY A 367 10.97 44.48 -17.94
N LYS A 368 9.98 44.60 -18.82
CA LYS A 368 10.19 44.92 -20.25
C LYS A 368 10.57 46.36 -20.53
N THR A 369 10.42 47.27 -19.55
CA THR A 369 10.70 48.68 -19.70
C THR A 369 11.57 49.19 -18.56
N ALA A 370 12.43 50.16 -18.83
CA ALA A 370 13.21 50.87 -17.80
C ALA A 370 12.33 51.55 -16.72
N ALA A 371 11.05 51.78 -17.02
CA ALA A 371 10.09 52.32 -16.05
C ALA A 371 9.59 51.29 -15.04
N GLU A 372 9.62 50.02 -15.39
CA GLU A 372 9.15 48.91 -14.53
C GLU A 372 10.14 48.54 -13.44
N LYS A 373 11.44 48.86 -13.61
CA LYS A 373 12.53 48.65 -12.63
C LYS A 373 12.54 47.29 -11.91
N ASN A 374 11.83 46.33 -12.44
CA ASN A 374 11.74 45.00 -11.88
C ASN A 374 12.74 44.07 -12.59
N TYR A 375 13.90 43.86 -11.96
CA TYR A 375 15.00 43.09 -12.55
C TYR A 375 14.99 41.62 -12.08
N GLY A 376 14.30 41.33 -10.97
CA GLY A 376 14.40 40.10 -10.23
C GLY A 376 15.40 40.18 -9.10
N VAL A 377 15.73 39.06 -8.50
CA VAL A 377 16.62 38.99 -7.33
C VAL A 377 17.79 38.05 -7.54
N SER A 378 18.91 38.36 -6.86
CA SER A 378 19.99 37.41 -6.64
C SER A 378 19.59 36.36 -5.60
N LEU A 379 20.37 35.28 -5.47
CA LEU A 379 20.09 34.27 -4.42
C LEU A 379 20.42 34.81 -3.01
N PHE A 380 21.24 35.85 -2.87
CA PHE A 380 21.44 36.56 -1.59
C PHE A 380 20.14 37.18 -1.11
N GLU A 381 19.48 37.93 -1.99
CA GLU A 381 18.21 38.58 -1.69
C GLU A 381 17.11 37.56 -1.50
N GLY A 382 17.11 36.52 -2.34
CA GLY A 382 16.16 35.42 -2.21
C GLY A 382 16.24 34.74 -0.84
N ALA A 383 17.43 34.50 -0.31
CA ALA A 383 17.60 33.95 1.03
C ALA A 383 16.99 34.85 2.12
N GLU A 384 17.19 36.16 2.01
CA GLU A 384 16.63 37.13 2.98
C GLU A 384 15.10 37.22 2.85
N ILE A 385 14.56 37.19 1.64
CA ILE A 385 13.11 37.19 1.40
C ILE A 385 12.46 35.95 1.99
N MET A 386 13.05 34.77 1.76
CA MET A 386 12.55 33.50 2.35
C MET A 386 12.61 33.54 3.88
N LYS A 387 13.64 34.13 4.44
CA LYS A 387 13.73 34.36 5.89
C LYS A 387 12.66 35.29 6.42
N LEU A 388 12.35 36.41 5.70
CA LEU A 388 11.24 37.30 6.03
C LEU A 388 9.87 36.57 5.96
N ALA A 389 9.71 35.61 5.07
CA ALA A 389 8.54 34.75 5.02
C ALA A 389 8.53 33.66 6.13
N GLY A 390 9.51 33.66 7.05
CA GLY A 390 9.56 32.76 8.19
C GLY A 390 10.29 31.43 7.97
N CYS A 391 10.91 31.23 6.81
CA CYS A 391 11.63 30.01 6.51
C CYS A 391 12.95 29.91 7.28
N VAL A 392 13.25 28.71 7.78
CA VAL A 392 14.56 28.36 8.34
C VAL A 392 15.43 27.63 7.32
N ASP A 393 14.81 26.87 6.40
CA ASP A 393 15.46 26.24 5.26
C ASP A 393 14.83 26.73 3.97
N ALA A 394 15.65 26.95 2.92
CA ALA A 394 15.15 27.41 1.63
C ALA A 394 16.04 26.95 0.47
N TYR A 395 15.42 26.70 -0.68
CA TYR A 395 16.02 26.09 -1.85
C TYR A 395 15.58 26.80 -3.13
N ASN A 396 16.52 26.92 -4.09
CA ASN A 396 16.27 27.53 -5.38
C ASN A 396 15.85 26.49 -6.41
N LEU A 397 14.68 26.70 -7.01
CA LEU A 397 14.12 25.93 -8.12
C LEU A 397 14.41 26.60 -9.47
N ASP A 398 13.83 26.07 -10.58
CA ASP A 398 13.99 26.70 -11.88
C ASP A 398 13.33 28.08 -11.92
N GLY A 399 14.09 29.03 -12.44
CA GLY A 399 13.74 30.45 -12.43
C GLY A 399 13.60 31.06 -13.82
N GLY A 400 13.74 32.37 -13.89
CA GLY A 400 13.65 33.08 -15.16
C GLY A 400 12.26 33.04 -15.77
N GLY A 401 12.18 32.61 -17.02
CA GLY A 401 10.89 32.48 -17.71
C GLY A 401 9.97 31.38 -17.19
N SER A 402 10.54 30.43 -16.44
CA SER A 402 9.79 29.32 -15.82
C SER A 402 9.07 29.73 -14.55
N SER A 403 9.51 30.83 -13.87
CA SER A 403 8.92 31.27 -12.60
C SER A 403 7.42 31.52 -12.74
N THR A 404 6.63 30.65 -12.13
CA THR A 404 5.17 30.68 -12.17
C THR A 404 4.63 30.24 -10.81
N LEU A 405 3.72 31.04 -10.23
CA LEU A 405 2.91 30.71 -9.07
C LEU A 405 1.45 30.72 -9.48
N ILE A 406 0.77 29.61 -9.27
CA ILE A 406 -0.65 29.46 -9.50
C ILE A 406 -1.41 29.30 -8.19
N VAL A 407 -2.64 29.80 -8.17
CA VAL A 407 -3.61 29.55 -7.10
C VAL A 407 -4.94 29.12 -7.72
N ARG A 408 -5.71 28.33 -7.01
CA ARG A 408 -7.06 27.96 -7.39
C ARG A 408 -7.96 29.19 -7.29
N ASN A 409 -8.77 29.41 -8.31
CA ASN A 409 -9.78 30.47 -8.32
C ASN A 409 -11.17 29.94 -7.99
N ASN A 410 -12.12 30.87 -7.76
CA ASN A 410 -13.49 30.52 -7.39
C ASN A 410 -14.30 29.83 -8.52
N GLU A 411 -13.77 29.78 -9.73
CA GLU A 411 -14.39 29.10 -10.87
C GLU A 411 -13.91 27.63 -11.00
N GLY A 412 -13.06 27.17 -10.05
CA GLY A 412 -12.50 25.82 -10.08
C GLY A 412 -11.29 25.67 -11.02
N GLY A 413 -10.84 26.75 -11.64
CA GLY A 413 -9.62 26.79 -12.42
C GLY A 413 -8.43 27.38 -11.63
N PHE A 414 -7.41 27.86 -12.36
CA PHE A 414 -6.21 28.41 -11.76
C PHE A 414 -5.89 29.80 -12.32
N ASP A 415 -5.51 30.73 -11.44
CA ASP A 415 -4.93 32.02 -11.81
C ASP A 415 -3.40 31.98 -11.64
N VAL A 416 -2.69 32.61 -12.55
CA VAL A 416 -1.26 32.91 -12.39
C VAL A 416 -1.18 34.24 -11.69
N VAL A 417 -0.66 34.24 -10.47
CA VAL A 417 -0.62 35.45 -9.62
C VAL A 417 0.60 36.30 -9.87
N ASN A 418 1.71 35.71 -10.27
CA ASN A 418 2.91 36.43 -10.65
C ASN A 418 2.87 36.89 -12.12
N ARG A 419 3.89 37.64 -12.52
CA ARG A 419 4.08 38.14 -13.91
C ARG A 419 5.17 37.36 -14.61
N PRO A 420 4.84 36.29 -15.36
CA PRO A 420 5.84 35.53 -16.09
C PRO A 420 6.68 36.41 -17.02
N SER A 421 7.99 36.34 -16.91
CA SER A 421 8.91 37.24 -17.66
C SER A 421 8.88 37.02 -19.18
N ASP A 422 8.40 35.89 -19.64
CA ASP A 422 8.19 35.57 -21.06
C ASP A 422 6.86 36.17 -21.62
N GLY A 423 6.04 36.76 -20.73
CA GLY A 423 4.74 37.33 -21.06
C GLY A 423 3.57 36.35 -20.96
N SER A 424 3.85 35.08 -20.78
CA SER A 424 2.90 33.99 -20.49
C SER A 424 3.64 32.88 -19.74
N GLU A 425 2.91 31.96 -19.10
CA GLU A 425 3.51 30.77 -18.51
C GLU A 425 4.39 30.04 -19.52
N ARG A 426 5.58 29.67 -19.08
CA ARG A 426 6.45 28.73 -19.79
C ARG A 426 6.06 27.30 -19.44
N SER A 427 6.06 26.42 -20.44
CA SER A 427 6.04 24.99 -20.19
C SER A 427 7.34 24.53 -19.51
N THR A 428 7.22 23.72 -18.46
CA THR A 428 8.32 23.17 -17.63
C THR A 428 8.22 21.66 -17.55
N GLY A 429 9.24 21.00 -17.01
CA GLY A 429 9.29 19.54 -16.91
C GLY A 429 8.45 18.98 -15.75
N ASN A 430 8.34 19.73 -14.68
CA ASN A 430 7.59 19.34 -13.48
C ASN A 430 7.11 20.56 -12.68
N ALA A 431 6.29 20.29 -11.66
CA ALA A 431 5.74 21.28 -10.76
C ALA A 431 5.62 20.73 -9.32
N ILE A 432 5.40 21.65 -8.38
CA ILE A 432 5.16 21.37 -6.97
C ILE A 432 3.83 21.98 -6.59
N PHE A 433 2.98 21.22 -5.88
CA PHE A 433 1.64 21.65 -5.52
C PHE A 433 1.36 21.47 -4.02
N LEU A 434 0.56 22.37 -3.48
CA LEU A 434 -0.19 22.20 -2.25
C LEU A 434 -1.56 21.66 -2.63
N VAL A 435 -1.89 20.45 -2.16
CA VAL A 435 -3.12 19.75 -2.52
C VAL A 435 -3.90 19.37 -1.28
N MET A 436 -5.21 19.27 -1.42
CA MET A 436 -6.11 18.82 -0.35
C MET A 436 -7.23 17.97 -0.92
N ARG A 437 -7.96 17.29 -0.06
CA ARG A 437 -9.21 16.65 -0.49
C ARG A 437 -10.16 17.72 -1.02
N ASP A 438 -10.80 17.39 -2.13
CA ASP A 438 -11.88 18.23 -2.63
C ASP A 438 -12.91 18.38 -1.50
N PRO A 439 -13.22 19.61 -1.05
CA PRO A 439 -14.27 19.83 -0.06
C PRO A 439 -15.63 19.32 -0.54
N ALA A 440 -15.85 19.15 -1.84
CA ALA A 440 -16.96 18.36 -2.34
C ALA A 440 -16.88 16.94 -1.76
N VAL A 441 -17.96 16.47 -1.12
CA VAL A 441 -18.02 15.11 -0.58
C VAL A 441 -17.84 14.12 -1.72
N GLU A 442 -16.71 13.48 -1.79
CA GLU A 442 -16.48 12.43 -2.76
C GLU A 442 -17.27 11.19 -2.33
N SER A 443 -18.37 10.97 -3.04
CA SER A 443 -19.18 9.77 -2.88
C SER A 443 -19.01 8.87 -4.09
N LYS A 444 -18.89 7.60 -3.84
CA LYS A 444 -18.84 6.57 -4.87
C LYS A 444 -19.95 5.56 -4.69
N LEU A 445 -20.30 4.90 -5.78
CA LEU A 445 -21.14 3.72 -5.72
C LEU A 445 -20.35 2.59 -5.04
N GLY A 446 -20.81 2.13 -3.87
CA GLY A 446 -20.32 0.96 -3.20
C GLY A 446 -20.82 -0.33 -3.84
N LYS A 447 -21.58 -1.11 -3.07
CA LYS A 447 -22.25 -2.31 -3.60
C LYS A 447 -23.59 -1.95 -4.23
N ALA A 448 -23.91 -2.58 -5.35
CA ALA A 448 -25.23 -2.57 -5.92
C ALA A 448 -25.75 -4.01 -6.00
N THR A 449 -27.01 -4.20 -5.59
CA THR A 449 -27.78 -5.42 -5.81
C THR A 449 -28.95 -5.09 -6.77
N PRO A 450 -29.79 -6.04 -7.12
CA PRO A 450 -30.98 -5.73 -7.93
C PRO A 450 -31.95 -4.75 -7.26
N THR A 451 -31.98 -4.68 -5.94
CA THR A 451 -32.96 -3.89 -5.19
C THR A 451 -32.34 -2.84 -4.26
N THR A 452 -31.01 -2.77 -4.21
CA THR A 452 -30.31 -1.85 -3.31
C THR A 452 -29.14 -1.17 -4.01
N ILE A 453 -28.80 0.01 -3.54
CA ILE A 453 -27.58 0.73 -3.88
C ILE A 453 -26.92 1.19 -2.58
N THR A 454 -25.65 0.93 -2.42
CA THR A 454 -24.85 1.45 -1.32
C THR A 454 -24.03 2.63 -1.82
N ILE A 455 -24.15 3.76 -1.16
CA ILE A 455 -23.34 4.94 -1.38
C ILE A 455 -22.31 4.99 -0.27
N GLU A 456 -21.04 5.04 -0.62
CA GLU A 456 -19.91 5.14 0.29
C GLU A 456 -19.31 6.54 0.19
N ARG A 457 -19.05 7.14 1.35
CA ARG A 457 -18.26 8.36 1.44
C ARG A 457 -16.81 7.98 1.66
N LYS A 458 -15.92 8.52 0.84
CA LYS A 458 -14.50 8.44 1.13
C LYS A 458 -14.16 9.42 2.24
N GLU A 459 -13.58 8.89 3.30
CA GLU A 459 -13.01 9.66 4.40
C GLU A 459 -11.63 9.13 4.73
N ASP A 460 -10.69 10.04 4.81
CA ASP A 460 -9.35 9.81 5.33
C ASP A 460 -8.93 11.00 6.21
N GLU A 461 -7.71 11.02 6.65
CA GLU A 461 -7.15 12.10 7.50
C GLU A 461 -7.16 13.49 6.83
N TYR A 462 -7.33 13.56 5.50
CA TYR A 462 -7.39 14.79 4.72
C TYR A 462 -8.83 15.22 4.40
N SER A 463 -9.83 14.45 4.81
CA SER A 463 -11.24 14.75 4.55
C SER A 463 -11.74 15.87 5.46
N GLN A 464 -12.44 16.86 4.87
CA GLN A 464 -13.07 17.91 5.66
C GLN A 464 -14.28 17.39 6.42
N SER A 465 -14.54 17.99 7.58
CA SER A 465 -15.77 17.78 8.33
C SER A 465 -16.95 18.34 7.57
N VAL A 466 -18.00 17.56 7.40
CA VAL A 466 -19.26 17.99 6.80
C VAL A 466 -20.42 17.77 7.74
N GLU A 467 -21.40 18.64 7.67
CA GLU A 467 -22.64 18.59 8.47
C GLU A 467 -23.84 18.31 7.57
N ASN A 468 -24.93 17.83 8.15
CA ASN A 468 -26.22 17.63 7.48
C ASN A 468 -26.18 16.79 6.18
N LEU A 469 -25.29 15.81 6.14
CA LEU A 469 -25.11 14.97 4.95
C LEU A 469 -26.35 14.12 4.69
N THR A 470 -26.92 14.29 3.49
CA THR A 470 -28.10 13.57 3.01
C THR A 470 -27.89 13.03 1.61
N VAL A 471 -28.52 11.90 1.33
CA VAL A 471 -28.55 11.25 0.01
C VAL A 471 -30.00 11.19 -0.48
N LYS A 472 -30.28 11.68 -1.68
CA LYS A 472 -31.59 11.65 -2.30
C LYS A 472 -31.60 10.76 -3.52
N VAL A 473 -32.47 9.75 -3.51
CA VAL A 473 -32.65 8.78 -4.60
C VAL A 473 -34.13 8.57 -4.81
N ASP A 474 -34.56 8.54 -6.06
CA ASP A 474 -35.99 8.34 -6.45
C ASP A 474 -36.97 9.27 -5.69
N GLY A 475 -36.54 10.53 -5.52
CA GLY A 475 -37.35 11.56 -4.84
C GLY A 475 -37.42 11.44 -3.32
N LYS A 476 -36.77 10.43 -2.68
CA LYS A 476 -36.68 10.25 -1.24
C LYS A 476 -35.32 10.69 -0.74
N THR A 477 -35.30 11.37 0.41
CA THR A 477 -34.07 11.84 1.07
C THR A 477 -33.79 10.99 2.32
N TYR A 478 -32.53 10.59 2.45
CA TYR A 478 -32.02 9.73 3.52
C TYR A 478 -30.86 10.42 4.21
N PRO A 479 -30.86 10.55 5.54
CA PRO A 479 -29.71 11.09 6.28
C PRO A 479 -28.57 10.07 6.28
N MET A 480 -27.38 10.50 5.93
CA MET A 480 -26.17 9.67 5.99
C MET A 480 -25.32 10.04 7.19
N THR A 481 -25.44 9.24 8.26
CA THR A 481 -24.75 9.49 9.55
C THR A 481 -23.43 8.74 9.68
N GLY A 482 -23.10 7.86 8.74
CA GLY A 482 -21.89 7.03 8.72
C GLY A 482 -21.10 7.19 7.43
N LYS A 483 -20.15 6.28 7.24
CA LYS A 483 -19.32 6.24 6.01
C LYS A 483 -20.05 5.64 4.81
N GLU A 484 -21.17 4.96 5.04
CA GLU A 484 -21.97 4.37 3.98
C GLU A 484 -23.47 4.44 4.31
N ILE A 485 -24.29 4.42 3.27
CA ILE A 485 -25.71 4.26 3.37
C ILE A 485 -26.21 3.32 2.28
N THR A 486 -27.06 2.36 2.66
CA THR A 486 -27.72 1.47 1.70
C THR A 486 -29.16 1.91 1.49
N ILE A 487 -29.50 2.21 0.25
CA ILE A 487 -30.85 2.58 -0.18
C ILE A 487 -31.54 1.32 -0.69
N GLU A 488 -32.65 0.97 -0.08
CA GLU A 488 -33.41 -0.25 -0.36
C GLU A 488 -34.69 0.05 -1.14
N GLY A 489 -35.31 -1.00 -1.69
CA GLY A 489 -36.63 -0.93 -2.36
C GLY A 489 -36.55 -0.30 -3.76
N LEU A 490 -35.41 -0.35 -4.38
CA LEU A 490 -35.18 0.10 -5.75
C LEU A 490 -35.61 -0.97 -6.77
N LYS A 491 -35.81 -0.56 -8.02
CA LYS A 491 -36.11 -1.48 -9.13
C LYS A 491 -34.83 -2.02 -9.73
N GLU A 492 -34.85 -3.29 -10.14
CA GLU A 492 -33.74 -3.93 -10.82
C GLU A 492 -33.40 -3.25 -12.15
N ASN A 493 -32.11 -3.36 -12.54
CA ASN A 493 -31.57 -2.87 -13.81
C ASN A 493 -31.97 -1.41 -14.15
N THR A 494 -32.05 -0.58 -13.12
CA THR A 494 -32.52 0.78 -13.22
C THR A 494 -31.42 1.75 -12.82
N THR A 495 -31.19 2.76 -13.63
CA THR A 495 -30.25 3.85 -13.32
C THR A 495 -30.98 4.94 -12.54
N TYR A 496 -30.38 5.33 -11.42
CA TYR A 496 -30.87 6.39 -10.54
C TYR A 496 -29.88 7.56 -10.54
N ASP A 497 -30.44 8.77 -10.54
CA ASP A 497 -29.67 9.96 -10.21
C ASP A 497 -29.65 10.08 -8.67
N VAL A 498 -28.46 10.08 -8.11
CA VAL A 498 -28.21 10.19 -6.67
C VAL A 498 -27.70 11.59 -6.40
N GLU A 499 -28.50 12.40 -5.71
CA GLU A 499 -28.12 13.74 -5.25
C GLU A 499 -27.62 13.65 -3.81
N ILE A 500 -26.46 14.23 -3.55
CA ILE A 500 -25.82 14.27 -2.24
C ILE A 500 -25.72 15.71 -1.81
N SER A 501 -26.33 16.05 -0.65
CA SER A 501 -26.33 17.40 -0.09
C SER A 501 -25.69 17.39 1.28
N TYR A 502 -24.88 18.38 1.59
CA TYR A 502 -24.15 18.54 2.85
C TYR A 502 -23.84 20.01 3.11
N GLU A 503 -23.38 20.34 4.30
CA GLU A 503 -22.95 21.69 4.68
C GLU A 503 -21.48 21.68 5.08
N ILE A 504 -20.74 22.70 4.63
CA ILE A 504 -19.37 23.00 5.08
C ILE A 504 -19.38 24.43 5.59
N GLU A 505 -19.01 24.65 6.83
CA GLU A 505 -18.98 25.98 7.48
C GLU A 505 -20.31 26.75 7.37
N GLY A 506 -21.43 26.01 7.28
CA GLY A 506 -22.77 26.57 7.15
C GLY A 506 -23.24 26.86 5.73
N GLU A 507 -22.42 26.59 4.72
CA GLU A 507 -22.80 26.72 3.31
C GLU A 507 -23.26 25.38 2.74
N GLU A 508 -24.43 25.37 2.05
CA GLU A 508 -24.99 24.18 1.40
C GLU A 508 -24.20 23.81 0.14
N CYS A 509 -23.67 22.61 0.11
CA CYS A 509 -22.96 22.00 -1.03
C CYS A 509 -23.76 20.83 -1.60
N LYS A 510 -23.65 20.59 -2.92
CA LYS A 510 -24.33 19.50 -3.61
C LYS A 510 -23.40 18.82 -4.60
N SER A 511 -23.49 17.50 -4.64
CA SER A 511 -22.88 16.69 -5.69
C SER A 511 -23.88 15.65 -6.19
N SER A 512 -23.60 15.03 -7.33
CA SER A 512 -24.47 13.99 -7.87
C SER A 512 -23.64 12.89 -8.53
N ILE A 513 -24.11 11.65 -8.37
CA ILE A 513 -23.56 10.49 -9.05
C ILE A 513 -24.69 9.72 -9.73
N LYS A 514 -24.36 8.96 -10.77
CA LYS A 514 -25.28 7.99 -11.35
C LYS A 514 -24.98 6.61 -10.78
N ALA A 515 -26.02 5.94 -10.32
CA ALA A 515 -25.92 4.62 -9.76
C ALA A 515 -26.93 3.69 -10.42
N GLN A 516 -26.52 2.50 -10.79
CA GLN A 516 -27.39 1.52 -11.43
C GLN A 516 -27.50 0.28 -10.54
N THR A 517 -28.74 -0.14 -10.26
CA THR A 517 -29.01 -1.44 -9.67
C THR A 517 -28.64 -2.55 -10.65
N LYS A 518 -28.18 -3.66 -10.14
CA LYS A 518 -27.87 -4.82 -10.98
C LYS A 518 -29.15 -5.43 -11.55
N ALA A 519 -29.03 -6.06 -12.71
CA ALA A 519 -30.08 -6.96 -13.16
C ALA A 519 -30.19 -8.12 -12.17
N TYR A 520 -31.41 -8.52 -11.88
CA TYR A 520 -31.63 -9.72 -11.10
C TYR A 520 -31.37 -10.94 -11.99
N TYR A 521 -30.37 -11.69 -11.63
CA TYR A 521 -30.06 -12.97 -12.22
C TYR A 521 -30.52 -14.06 -11.25
N ALA A 522 -31.69 -14.56 -11.47
CA ALA A 522 -32.11 -15.83 -10.92
C ALA A 522 -32.30 -16.80 -12.08
N GLY A 523 -32.06 -18.02 -11.80
CA GLY A 523 -32.24 -19.05 -12.79
C GLY A 523 -32.04 -20.42 -12.20
N LEU A 524 -31.93 -21.39 -13.08
CA LEU A 524 -31.69 -22.77 -12.75
C LEU A 524 -30.31 -23.16 -13.28
N ASN A 525 -29.49 -23.67 -12.41
CA ASN A 525 -28.22 -24.29 -12.76
C ASN A 525 -28.44 -25.78 -12.98
N PHE A 526 -28.08 -26.30 -14.15
CA PHE A 526 -28.23 -27.69 -14.52
C PHE A 526 -26.90 -28.40 -14.38
N ILE A 527 -26.74 -29.17 -13.32
CA ILE A 527 -25.56 -29.96 -13.05
C ILE A 527 -25.76 -31.34 -13.69
N PRO A 528 -25.01 -31.71 -14.72
CA PRO A 528 -25.20 -32.96 -15.42
C PRO A 528 -24.87 -34.17 -14.57
N ARG A 529 -25.70 -35.21 -14.69
CA ARG A 529 -25.50 -36.54 -14.19
C ARG A 529 -25.54 -37.52 -15.38
N SER A 530 -25.19 -38.79 -15.18
CA SER A 530 -25.21 -39.77 -16.23
C SER A 530 -26.63 -40.02 -16.78
N HIS A 531 -27.63 -40.04 -15.92
CA HIS A 531 -29.02 -40.32 -16.28
C HIS A 531 -30.00 -39.17 -15.98
N GLY A 532 -29.47 -37.93 -15.91
CA GLY A 532 -30.29 -36.77 -15.60
C GLY A 532 -29.54 -35.48 -15.31
N PHE A 533 -30.19 -34.61 -14.56
CA PHE A 533 -29.62 -33.35 -14.09
C PHE A 533 -30.06 -33.08 -12.66
N ILE A 534 -29.13 -32.56 -11.87
CA ILE A 534 -29.50 -31.87 -10.64
C ILE A 534 -29.78 -30.42 -11.03
N VAL A 535 -30.91 -29.91 -10.64
CA VAL A 535 -31.32 -28.54 -10.90
C VAL A 535 -31.29 -27.78 -9.59
N GLU A 536 -30.46 -26.74 -9.53
CA GLU A 536 -30.32 -25.89 -8.37
C GLU A 536 -30.74 -24.47 -8.72
N LYS A 537 -31.53 -23.85 -7.83
CA LYS A 537 -31.85 -22.44 -7.94
C LYS A 537 -30.62 -21.62 -7.64
N TYR A 538 -30.36 -20.59 -8.42
CA TYR A 538 -29.42 -19.54 -8.05
C TYR A 538 -30.09 -18.17 -8.14
N GLN A 539 -29.65 -17.25 -7.28
CA GLN A 539 -30.13 -15.89 -7.24
C GLN A 539 -29.04 -14.96 -6.73
N THR A 540 -29.12 -13.70 -7.19
CA THR A 540 -28.11 -12.68 -6.85
C THR A 540 -28.60 -11.69 -5.79
N ASP A 541 -29.82 -11.89 -5.27
CA ASP A 541 -30.44 -11.02 -4.29
C ASP A 541 -31.30 -11.82 -3.31
N GLU A 542 -31.31 -11.42 -2.04
CA GLU A 542 -32.13 -12.09 -1.01
C GLU A 542 -33.56 -11.58 -0.97
N VAL A 543 -33.80 -10.37 -1.50
CA VAL A 543 -35.15 -9.77 -1.55
C VAL A 543 -35.98 -10.35 -2.67
N LEU A 544 -35.38 -10.66 -3.80
CA LEU A 544 -36.01 -11.31 -4.94
C LEU A 544 -35.71 -12.82 -4.90
N ARG A 545 -36.72 -13.65 -4.79
CA ARG A 545 -36.57 -15.09 -4.68
C ARG A 545 -37.35 -15.83 -5.76
N THR A 546 -36.72 -16.84 -6.39
CA THR A 546 -37.42 -17.80 -7.25
C THR A 546 -38.22 -18.77 -6.41
N VAL A 547 -39.55 -18.73 -6.56
CA VAL A 547 -40.48 -19.53 -5.74
C VAL A 547 -41.01 -20.76 -6.44
N SER A 548 -40.93 -20.83 -7.77
CA SER A 548 -41.26 -22.03 -8.54
C SER A 548 -40.65 -21.97 -9.93
N ALA A 549 -40.46 -23.13 -10.56
CA ALA A 549 -40.02 -23.22 -11.95
C ALA A 549 -40.69 -24.41 -12.64
N SER A 550 -41.04 -24.24 -13.93
CA SER A 550 -41.49 -25.30 -14.85
C SER A 550 -40.39 -25.50 -15.88
N ILE A 551 -39.80 -26.71 -15.90
CA ILE A 551 -38.61 -27.04 -16.67
C ILE A 551 -39.04 -27.99 -17.80
N GLN A 552 -38.78 -27.57 -19.04
CA GLN A 552 -39.06 -28.42 -20.21
C GLN A 552 -37.76 -29.08 -20.68
N VAL A 553 -37.73 -30.41 -20.71
CA VAL A 553 -36.61 -31.21 -21.21
C VAL A 553 -37.14 -32.08 -22.38
N GLY A 554 -36.85 -31.64 -23.60
CA GLY A 554 -37.49 -32.22 -24.80
C GLY A 554 -39.01 -32.10 -24.75
N GLU A 555 -39.74 -33.20 -24.76
CA GLU A 555 -41.23 -33.23 -24.69
C GLU A 555 -41.81 -33.28 -23.27
N LYS A 556 -40.97 -33.46 -22.24
CA LYS A 556 -41.39 -33.60 -20.84
C LYS A 556 -41.26 -32.29 -20.09
N VAL A 557 -42.23 -32.04 -19.22
CA VAL A 557 -42.21 -30.89 -18.30
C VAL A 557 -42.08 -31.38 -16.87
N TYR A 558 -41.19 -30.76 -16.11
CA TYR A 558 -40.93 -31.05 -14.71
C TYR A 558 -41.26 -29.82 -13.90
N GLU A 559 -42.08 -29.98 -12.87
CA GLU A 559 -42.49 -28.89 -12.00
C GLU A 559 -41.60 -28.86 -10.76
N MET A 560 -40.74 -27.86 -10.66
CA MET A 560 -39.93 -27.58 -9.49
C MET A 560 -40.68 -26.55 -8.64
N GLY A 561 -41.28 -27.00 -7.54
CA GLY A 561 -41.93 -26.14 -6.56
C GLY A 561 -40.94 -25.26 -5.81
N ASP A 562 -41.30 -24.81 -4.62
CA ASP A 562 -40.42 -24.01 -3.75
C ASP A 562 -39.36 -24.89 -3.04
N VAL A 563 -38.54 -25.54 -3.82
CA VAL A 563 -37.37 -26.31 -3.34
C VAL A 563 -36.10 -25.72 -3.94
N GLU A 564 -34.99 -25.78 -3.19
CA GLU A 564 -33.70 -25.24 -3.66
C GLU A 564 -33.05 -26.19 -4.67
N ARG A 565 -33.30 -27.48 -4.55
CA ARG A 565 -32.70 -28.50 -5.39
C ARG A 565 -33.78 -29.49 -5.90
N TYR A 566 -33.72 -29.85 -7.17
CA TYR A 566 -34.61 -30.76 -7.83
C TYR A 566 -33.84 -31.76 -8.70
N GLU A 567 -34.27 -33.01 -8.77
CA GLU A 567 -33.58 -34.05 -9.56
C GLU A 567 -34.42 -34.45 -10.74
N ILE A 568 -33.88 -34.33 -11.94
CA ILE A 568 -34.44 -34.81 -13.18
C ILE A 568 -33.75 -36.15 -13.49
N GLU A 569 -34.46 -37.22 -13.48
CA GLU A 569 -33.94 -38.58 -13.70
C GLU A 569 -34.57 -39.25 -14.92
N GLY A 570 -34.00 -40.41 -15.30
CA GLY A 570 -34.53 -41.28 -16.36
C GLY A 570 -34.21 -40.81 -17.76
N LEU A 571 -33.15 -39.98 -17.91
CA LEU A 571 -32.59 -39.57 -19.19
C LEU A 571 -31.55 -40.60 -19.69
N LEU A 572 -31.22 -40.55 -20.97
CA LEU A 572 -30.17 -41.40 -21.51
C LEU A 572 -28.76 -40.86 -21.17
N LYS A 573 -27.85 -41.77 -20.88
CA LYS A 573 -26.43 -41.48 -20.65
C LYS A 573 -25.79 -40.94 -21.94
N ASN A 574 -24.92 -39.92 -21.82
CA ASN A 574 -24.21 -39.31 -22.93
C ASN A 574 -25.14 -38.76 -24.04
N ALA A 575 -26.26 -38.19 -23.68
CA ALA A 575 -27.26 -37.67 -24.62
C ALA A 575 -27.50 -36.19 -24.41
N SER A 576 -27.74 -35.47 -25.52
CA SER A 576 -28.01 -34.01 -25.52
C SER A 576 -29.51 -33.79 -25.44
N TYR A 577 -29.90 -32.81 -24.61
CA TYR A 577 -31.27 -32.38 -24.40
C TYR A 577 -31.37 -30.88 -24.53
N GLU A 578 -32.37 -30.41 -25.26
CA GLU A 578 -32.76 -29.00 -25.25
C GLU A 578 -33.61 -28.76 -24.01
N ILE A 579 -33.16 -27.83 -23.17
CA ILE A 579 -33.80 -27.46 -21.91
C ILE A 579 -34.16 -26.00 -21.93
N SER A 580 -35.44 -25.69 -21.69
CA SER A 580 -35.95 -24.37 -21.42
C SER A 580 -36.75 -24.37 -20.13
N TYR A 581 -36.92 -23.21 -19.50
CA TYR A 581 -37.67 -23.13 -18.26
C TYR A 581 -38.31 -21.78 -18.06
N LYS A 582 -39.46 -21.78 -17.38
CA LYS A 582 -40.15 -20.63 -16.86
C LYS A 582 -40.06 -20.64 -15.35
N TYR A 583 -39.84 -19.49 -14.74
CA TYR A 583 -39.76 -19.39 -13.29
C TYR A 583 -40.46 -18.17 -12.76
N VAL A 584 -41.01 -18.26 -11.56
CA VAL A 584 -41.74 -17.21 -10.86
C VAL A 584 -40.81 -16.62 -9.83
N VAL A 585 -40.61 -15.30 -9.93
CA VAL A 585 -39.87 -14.50 -8.95
C VAL A 585 -40.86 -13.81 -8.03
N GLU A 586 -40.61 -13.88 -6.72
CA GLU A 586 -41.34 -13.17 -5.69
C GLU A 586 -40.44 -12.18 -4.97
N ASN A 587 -40.84 -10.92 -4.90
CA ASN A 587 -40.22 -9.95 -4.01
C ASN A 587 -40.66 -10.27 -2.56
N GLN A 588 -39.66 -10.59 -1.71
CA GLN A 588 -39.95 -11.03 -0.34
C GLN A 588 -40.52 -9.92 0.56
N GLN A 589 -40.30 -8.66 0.22
CA GLN A 589 -40.81 -7.49 0.95
C GLN A 589 -42.22 -7.09 0.47
N THR A 590 -42.40 -6.91 -0.86
CA THR A 590 -43.70 -6.44 -1.43
C THR A 590 -44.66 -7.57 -1.71
N LYS A 591 -44.21 -8.84 -1.77
CA LYS A 591 -44.95 -10.03 -2.17
C LYS A 591 -45.47 -9.99 -3.62
N GLU A 592 -44.97 -9.08 -4.40
CA GLU A 592 -45.22 -9.06 -5.86
C GLU A 592 -44.55 -10.24 -6.53
N ARG A 593 -45.25 -10.82 -7.52
CA ARG A 593 -44.76 -11.95 -8.29
C ARG A 593 -44.78 -11.61 -9.78
N TYR A 594 -43.73 -12.06 -10.48
CA TYR A 594 -43.67 -11.96 -11.94
C TYR A 594 -42.98 -13.20 -12.52
N GLU A 595 -43.26 -13.48 -13.79
CA GLU A 595 -42.68 -14.64 -14.49
C GLU A 595 -41.47 -14.17 -15.33
N LYS A 596 -40.44 -14.99 -15.35
CA LYS A 596 -39.31 -14.94 -16.28
C LYS A 596 -39.23 -16.25 -17.06
N GLU A 597 -38.70 -16.15 -18.28
CA GLU A 597 -38.50 -17.30 -19.15
C GLU A 597 -37.05 -17.34 -19.64
N SER A 598 -36.47 -18.52 -19.67
CA SER A 598 -35.15 -18.74 -20.25
C SER A 598 -35.25 -19.10 -21.73
N GLU A 599 -34.31 -18.67 -22.54
CA GLU A 599 -34.13 -19.26 -23.87
C GLU A 599 -33.66 -20.71 -23.73
N GLY A 600 -34.11 -21.56 -24.66
CA GLY A 600 -33.72 -22.97 -24.69
C GLY A 600 -32.20 -23.12 -24.89
N GLN A 601 -31.59 -23.95 -24.08
CA GLN A 601 -30.15 -24.28 -24.17
C GLN A 601 -29.99 -25.82 -24.23
N THR A 602 -28.93 -26.23 -24.93
CA THR A 602 -28.58 -27.66 -25.03
C THR A 602 -27.66 -28.06 -23.90
N TYR A 603 -28.10 -29.03 -23.12
CA TYR A 603 -27.32 -29.65 -22.05
C TYR A 603 -27.09 -31.13 -22.37
N GLN A 604 -25.92 -31.63 -21.99
CA GLN A 604 -25.54 -33.01 -22.21
C GLN A 604 -25.42 -33.75 -20.87
N THR A 605 -26.03 -34.96 -20.77
CA THR A 605 -25.82 -35.87 -19.67
C THR A 605 -24.40 -36.45 -19.72
N LEU A 606 -23.86 -36.79 -18.57
CA LEU A 606 -22.49 -37.34 -18.52
C LEU A 606 -22.38 -38.71 -19.18
N SER A 607 -21.22 -39.01 -19.73
CA SER A 607 -20.83 -40.33 -20.22
C SER A 607 -20.31 -41.22 -19.10
N TYR A 608 -20.13 -40.72 -17.89
CA TYR A 608 -19.63 -41.43 -16.70
C TYR A 608 -20.46 -41.09 -15.45
N GLU A 609 -20.36 -41.98 -14.46
CA GLU A 609 -20.96 -41.76 -13.14
C GLU A 609 -19.99 -40.98 -12.26
N ILE A 610 -20.45 -39.84 -11.76
CA ILE A 610 -19.67 -39.07 -10.78
C ILE A 610 -19.58 -39.89 -9.49
N PRO A 611 -18.39 -40.02 -8.88
CA PRO A 611 -18.26 -40.66 -7.58
C PRO A 611 -19.12 -39.94 -6.53
N GLU A 612 -19.76 -40.71 -5.67
CA GLU A 612 -20.59 -40.18 -4.59
C GLU A 612 -20.12 -40.72 -3.24
N ILE A 613 -20.11 -39.86 -2.24
CA ILE A 613 -19.78 -40.28 -0.87
C ILE A 613 -21.02 -40.87 -0.24
N GLU A 614 -20.97 -42.17 0.04
CA GLU A 614 -22.11 -42.95 0.62
C GLU A 614 -22.09 -42.90 2.14
N SER A 615 -20.90 -42.82 2.73
CA SER A 615 -20.75 -42.76 4.19
C SER A 615 -19.46 -42.09 4.59
N PHE A 616 -19.54 -41.25 5.60
CA PHE A 616 -18.39 -40.69 6.28
C PHE A 616 -18.78 -40.38 7.71
N GLU A 617 -18.41 -41.26 8.64
CA GLU A 617 -18.87 -41.20 10.02
C GLU A 617 -17.81 -41.74 11.00
N ILE A 618 -17.94 -41.38 12.27
CA ILE A 618 -17.11 -41.96 13.32
C ILE A 618 -17.57 -43.35 13.62
N ASP A 619 -16.74 -44.38 13.37
CA ASP A 619 -16.99 -45.76 13.75
C ASP A 619 -16.73 -45.98 15.26
N ARG A 620 -15.59 -45.51 15.74
CA ARG A 620 -15.20 -45.61 17.16
C ARG A 620 -14.37 -44.37 17.58
N LYS A 621 -14.58 -43.94 18.79
CA LYS A 621 -13.87 -42.86 19.40
C LYS A 621 -13.38 -43.23 20.80
N THR A 622 -12.10 -42.92 21.07
CA THR A 622 -11.51 -42.93 22.40
C THR A 622 -10.67 -41.64 22.52
N SER A 623 -10.18 -41.32 23.69
CA SER A 623 -9.38 -40.13 23.91
C SER A 623 -8.03 -40.09 23.15
N ASN A 624 -7.55 -41.24 22.68
CA ASN A 624 -6.27 -41.39 21.97
C ASN A 624 -6.38 -42.03 20.59
N LYS A 625 -7.61 -42.35 20.14
CA LYS A 625 -7.83 -43.05 18.89
C LYS A 625 -9.20 -42.71 18.34
N ILE A 626 -9.30 -42.36 17.05
CA ILE A 626 -10.56 -42.19 16.32
C ILE A 626 -10.52 -43.02 15.08
N SER A 627 -11.56 -43.84 14.89
CA SER A 627 -11.77 -44.62 13.67
C SER A 627 -12.89 -43.98 12.85
N ILE A 628 -12.61 -43.71 11.59
CA ILE A 628 -13.56 -43.13 10.63
C ILE A 628 -13.95 -44.21 9.64
N LYS A 629 -15.25 -44.47 9.54
CA LYS A 629 -15.83 -45.31 8.50
C LYS A 629 -16.12 -44.43 7.29
N TYR A 630 -15.74 -44.91 6.13
CA TYR A 630 -15.98 -44.23 4.86
C TYR A 630 -16.49 -45.18 3.80
N GLY A 631 -17.20 -44.60 2.83
CA GLY A 631 -17.67 -45.32 1.64
C GLY A 631 -17.94 -44.30 0.53
N TYR A 632 -17.55 -44.65 -0.70
CA TYR A 632 -17.88 -43.89 -1.89
C TYR A 632 -18.01 -44.78 -3.10
N THR A 633 -18.72 -44.31 -4.12
CA THR A 633 -18.88 -45.01 -5.40
C THR A 633 -17.78 -44.66 -6.37
N ASP A 634 -17.32 -45.56 -7.20
CA ASP A 634 -16.41 -45.34 -8.33
C ASP A 634 -16.75 -46.39 -9.43
N ILE A 635 -17.96 -46.28 -9.99
CA ILE A 635 -18.52 -47.24 -10.93
C ILE A 635 -17.69 -47.29 -12.21
N ASP A 636 -17.33 -46.15 -12.76
CA ASP A 636 -16.57 -46.02 -14.01
C ASP A 636 -15.04 -45.99 -13.78
N LYS A 637 -14.57 -46.16 -12.55
CA LYS A 637 -13.16 -46.19 -12.15
C LYS A 637 -12.36 -44.96 -12.57
N ILE A 638 -12.96 -43.81 -12.37
CA ILE A 638 -12.38 -42.51 -12.71
C ILE A 638 -11.68 -41.84 -11.55
N VAL A 639 -11.80 -42.38 -10.32
CA VAL A 639 -11.13 -41.83 -9.14
C VAL A 639 -9.61 -42.03 -9.25
N LYS A 640 -8.87 -40.94 -9.16
CA LYS A 640 -7.39 -40.91 -9.18
C LYS A 640 -6.80 -40.97 -7.80
N GLU A 641 -7.43 -40.30 -6.86
CA GLU A 641 -6.98 -40.22 -5.49
C GLU A 641 -8.15 -40.04 -4.54
N ALA A 642 -8.11 -40.77 -3.42
CA ALA A 642 -9.02 -40.55 -2.31
C ALA A 642 -8.21 -40.51 -1.00
N TYR A 643 -8.56 -39.64 -0.08
CA TYR A 643 -7.89 -39.53 1.20
C TYR A 643 -8.81 -38.97 2.28
N ILE A 644 -8.47 -39.28 3.53
CA ILE A 644 -9.08 -38.66 4.69
C ILE A 644 -8.08 -37.63 5.21
N GLN A 645 -8.52 -36.40 5.32
CA GLN A 645 -7.79 -35.31 5.94
C GLN A 645 -8.22 -35.19 7.39
N MET A 646 -7.26 -35.18 8.32
CA MET A 646 -7.43 -34.88 9.72
C MET A 646 -6.63 -33.63 10.05
N ASN A 647 -7.27 -32.51 10.28
CA ASN A 647 -6.62 -31.19 10.37
C ASN A 647 -5.69 -30.96 9.15
N GLU A 648 -4.37 -30.94 9.36
CA GLU A 648 -3.37 -30.81 8.27
C GLU A 648 -2.81 -32.16 7.80
N GLU A 649 -3.10 -33.27 8.50
CA GLU A 649 -2.62 -34.60 8.14
C GLU A 649 -3.50 -35.23 7.06
N ILE A 650 -2.89 -35.67 5.97
CA ILE A 650 -3.57 -36.35 4.86
C ILE A 650 -3.24 -37.84 4.89
N ARG A 651 -4.28 -38.70 4.88
CA ARG A 651 -4.12 -40.12 4.81
C ARG A 651 -4.83 -40.68 3.58
N LYS A 652 -4.05 -41.14 2.60
CA LYS A 652 -4.57 -41.76 1.38
C LYS A 652 -5.26 -43.08 1.69
N ILE A 653 -6.39 -43.32 1.04
CA ILE A 653 -7.16 -44.54 1.11
C ILE A 653 -7.10 -45.25 -0.23
N GLY A 654 -7.02 -46.61 -0.19
CA GLY A 654 -6.84 -47.41 -1.40
C GLY A 654 -8.08 -48.22 -1.83
N THR A 655 -9.18 -48.10 -1.09
CA THR A 655 -10.45 -48.84 -1.35
C THR A 655 -11.60 -47.87 -1.34
N THR A 656 -12.68 -48.22 -2.01
CA THR A 656 -13.91 -47.40 -2.06
C THR A 656 -14.71 -47.43 -0.77
N SER A 657 -14.39 -48.31 0.15
CA SER A 657 -15.00 -48.35 1.49
C SER A 657 -14.07 -49.00 2.49
N GLY A 658 -14.14 -48.60 3.75
CA GLY A 658 -13.30 -49.10 4.82
C GLY A 658 -13.45 -48.36 6.12
N ILE A 659 -12.54 -48.67 7.03
CA ILE A 659 -12.39 -47.97 8.30
C ILE A 659 -10.94 -47.58 8.42
N GLU A 660 -10.68 -46.27 8.50
CA GLU A 660 -9.35 -45.71 8.80
C GLU A 660 -9.25 -45.31 10.25
N THR A 661 -8.15 -45.67 10.87
CA THR A 661 -7.94 -45.41 12.28
C THR A 661 -6.77 -44.44 12.49
N PHE A 662 -7.06 -43.37 13.15
CA PHE A 662 -6.09 -42.34 13.54
C PHE A 662 -5.65 -42.55 14.99
N GLU A 663 -4.36 -42.78 15.19
CA GLU A 663 -3.74 -43.00 16.48
C GLU A 663 -2.86 -41.79 16.87
N GLY A 664 -2.54 -41.66 18.14
CA GLY A 664 -1.75 -40.52 18.63
C GLY A 664 -2.58 -39.25 18.84
N ILE A 665 -3.85 -39.34 18.77
CA ILE A 665 -4.85 -38.31 19.06
C ILE A 665 -4.89 -38.05 20.57
N ASN A 666 -5.16 -36.83 20.94
CA ASN A 666 -5.47 -36.49 22.33
C ASN A 666 -6.64 -35.52 22.41
N THR A 667 -7.85 -36.09 22.54
CA THR A 667 -9.10 -35.29 22.58
C THR A 667 -9.19 -34.38 23.82
N TYR A 668 -8.39 -34.58 24.85
CA TYR A 668 -8.29 -33.66 25.99
C TYR A 668 -7.45 -32.44 25.68
N LYS A 669 -6.57 -32.52 24.66
CA LYS A 669 -5.63 -31.45 24.33
C LYS A 669 -6.14 -30.53 23.24
N GLU A 670 -6.68 -31.10 22.19
CA GLU A 670 -7.07 -30.36 20.99
C GLU A 670 -8.34 -30.94 20.32
N ARG A 671 -8.96 -30.15 19.46
CA ARG A 671 -10.05 -30.59 18.59
C ARG A 671 -9.51 -31.18 17.31
N TYR A 672 -10.29 -32.08 16.69
CA TYR A 672 -9.94 -32.69 15.43
C TYR A 672 -11.08 -32.50 14.42
N GLU A 673 -10.71 -32.16 13.20
CA GLU A 673 -11.61 -32.05 12.07
C GLU A 673 -11.24 -33.12 11.04
N PHE A 674 -12.22 -33.88 10.58
CA PHE A 674 -12.04 -34.91 9.56
C PHE A 674 -12.87 -34.58 8.34
N LYS A 675 -12.28 -34.79 7.14
CA LYS A 675 -12.93 -34.63 5.85
C LYS A 675 -12.46 -35.71 4.90
N LEU A 676 -13.40 -36.35 4.17
CA LEU A 676 -13.08 -37.23 3.07
C LEU A 676 -13.00 -36.43 1.78
N VAL A 677 -11.96 -36.62 1.01
CA VAL A 677 -11.73 -35.94 -0.26
C VAL A 677 -11.47 -36.97 -1.33
N ILE A 678 -12.19 -36.85 -2.45
CA ILE A 678 -12.11 -37.74 -3.61
C ILE A 678 -11.79 -36.90 -4.83
N LYS A 679 -10.67 -37.20 -5.51
CA LYS A 679 -10.29 -36.60 -6.77
C LYS A 679 -10.52 -37.55 -7.92
N TYR A 680 -11.31 -37.15 -8.90
CA TYR A 680 -11.57 -37.90 -10.09
C TYR A 680 -11.26 -37.11 -11.35
N GLU A 681 -10.97 -37.81 -12.43
CA GLU A 681 -10.61 -37.23 -13.71
C GLU A 681 -11.69 -37.55 -14.75
N ASP A 682 -12.16 -36.52 -15.43
CA ASP A 682 -13.11 -36.67 -16.52
C ASP A 682 -12.44 -37.14 -17.83
N GLU A 683 -13.22 -37.37 -18.87
CA GLU A 683 -12.73 -37.82 -20.17
C GLU A 683 -11.84 -36.80 -20.86
N SER A 684 -11.87 -35.52 -20.49
CA SER A 684 -11.00 -34.47 -21.00
C SER A 684 -9.65 -34.38 -20.29
N GLY A 685 -9.45 -35.17 -19.22
CA GLY A 685 -8.27 -35.17 -18.38
C GLY A 685 -8.31 -34.11 -17.27
N ARG A 686 -9.47 -33.48 -17.05
CA ARG A 686 -9.63 -32.50 -16.00
C ARG A 686 -9.94 -33.17 -14.68
N ILE A 687 -9.28 -32.73 -13.62
CA ILE A 687 -9.45 -33.28 -12.27
C ILE A 687 -10.46 -32.43 -11.52
N TYR A 688 -11.40 -33.13 -10.89
CA TYR A 688 -12.42 -32.58 -10.00
C TYR A 688 -12.25 -33.13 -8.59
N GLU A 689 -12.78 -32.41 -7.61
CA GLU A 689 -12.71 -32.80 -6.21
C GLU A 689 -14.11 -32.83 -5.60
N ILE A 690 -14.41 -33.88 -4.83
CA ILE A 690 -15.63 -34.03 -4.04
C ILE A 690 -15.20 -34.15 -2.59
N GLU A 691 -15.86 -33.39 -1.73
CA GLU A 691 -15.59 -33.39 -0.30
C GLU A 691 -16.84 -33.84 0.49
N SER A 692 -16.59 -34.52 1.59
CA SER A 692 -17.66 -34.82 2.55
C SER A 692 -17.97 -33.57 3.40
N GLU A 693 -19.11 -33.61 4.10
CA GLU A 693 -19.27 -32.78 5.26
C GLU A 693 -18.14 -33.03 6.27
N LYS A 694 -17.77 -32.03 7.02
CA LYS A 694 -16.73 -32.14 8.03
C LYS A 694 -17.27 -32.80 9.28
N ILE A 695 -16.48 -33.72 9.84
CA ILE A 695 -16.74 -34.28 11.15
C ILE A 695 -15.86 -33.57 12.15
N GLU A 696 -16.46 -32.87 13.07
CA GLU A 696 -15.75 -32.17 14.14
C GLU A 696 -15.80 -32.99 15.43
N VAL A 697 -14.64 -33.22 16.02
CA VAL A 697 -14.47 -33.83 17.32
C VAL A 697 -13.96 -32.77 18.27
N GLU A 698 -14.87 -32.26 19.08
CA GLU A 698 -14.58 -31.23 20.07
C GLU A 698 -13.63 -31.72 21.16
N LYS A 699 -12.92 -30.78 21.75
CA LYS A 699 -12.06 -31.02 22.90
C LYS A 699 -12.91 -31.51 24.10
N GLU A 700 -12.52 -32.64 24.67
CA GLU A 700 -13.19 -33.23 25.84
C GLU A 700 -12.72 -32.56 27.15
N ALA A 701 -13.59 -32.50 28.13
CA ALA A 701 -13.20 -32.03 29.45
C ALA A 701 -12.22 -33.05 30.07
N CYS A 702 -11.10 -32.53 30.56
CA CYS A 702 -10.05 -33.33 31.16
C CYS A 702 -10.20 -33.37 32.69
N GLU A 703 -10.36 -34.52 33.26
CA GLU A 703 -10.10 -34.73 34.69
C GLU A 703 -8.57 -34.77 34.88
N HIS A 704 -7.99 -33.65 35.29
CA HIS A 704 -6.57 -33.49 35.34
C HIS A 704 -5.88 -34.51 36.24
N GLU A 705 -4.92 -35.23 35.72
CA GLU A 705 -4.13 -36.21 36.39
C GLU A 705 -2.65 -35.78 36.45
N TYR A 706 -2.07 -35.83 37.64
CA TYR A 706 -0.71 -35.40 37.87
C TYR A 706 0.05 -36.48 38.62
N ASP A 707 1.30 -36.71 38.28
CA ASP A 707 2.13 -37.76 38.92
C ASP A 707 2.29 -37.51 40.43
N ASN A 708 2.32 -36.28 40.81
CA ASN A 708 2.44 -35.88 42.22
C ASN A 708 1.97 -34.41 42.38
N GLU A 709 1.94 -33.97 43.66
CA GLU A 709 1.50 -32.60 43.99
C GLU A 709 2.40 -31.50 43.39
N CYS A 710 3.64 -31.78 43.08
CA CYS A 710 4.58 -30.80 42.48
C CYS A 710 4.66 -30.87 40.96
N ASP A 711 3.87 -31.72 40.33
CA ASP A 711 3.78 -31.80 38.91
C ASP A 711 2.98 -30.62 38.35
N GLU A 712 3.59 -29.88 37.42
CA GLU A 712 3.05 -28.65 36.84
C GLU A 712 2.22 -28.93 35.59
N GLU A 713 2.31 -30.12 35.02
CA GLU A 713 1.69 -30.45 33.74
C GLU A 713 0.78 -31.68 33.85
N CYS A 714 -0.44 -31.56 33.39
CA CYS A 714 -1.38 -32.67 33.39
C CYS A 714 -0.95 -33.79 32.45
N ASN A 715 -0.86 -35.03 32.93
CA ASN A 715 -0.46 -36.21 32.15
C ASN A 715 -1.41 -36.52 30.98
N ARG A 716 -2.67 -36.09 31.07
CA ARG A 716 -3.65 -36.33 30.04
C ARG A 716 -3.77 -35.24 28.97
N CYS A 717 -3.82 -33.99 29.36
CA CYS A 717 -4.06 -32.87 28.43
C CYS A 717 -2.90 -31.90 28.28
N GLY A 718 -1.86 -32.01 29.09
CA GLY A 718 -0.69 -31.13 29.07
C GLY A 718 -0.98 -29.71 29.60
N GLU A 719 -2.14 -29.46 30.23
CA GLU A 719 -2.44 -28.17 30.82
C GLU A 719 -1.59 -27.93 32.04
N LYS A 720 -1.05 -26.71 32.13
CA LYS A 720 -0.14 -26.34 33.22
C LYS A 720 -0.91 -25.74 34.38
N ARG A 721 -0.49 -26.11 35.58
CA ARG A 721 -0.98 -25.51 36.83
C ARG A 721 0.17 -24.92 37.62
N GLU A 722 -0.14 -24.04 38.53
CA GLU A 722 0.78 -23.69 39.59
C GLU A 722 0.87 -24.84 40.59
N ALA A 723 1.97 -25.58 40.60
CA ALA A 723 2.15 -26.67 41.51
C ALA A 723 2.47 -26.14 42.92
N PRO A 724 1.88 -26.73 43.96
CA PRO A 724 2.11 -26.28 45.34
C PRO A 724 3.48 -26.78 45.86
N HIS A 725 4.53 -26.23 45.34
CA HIS A 725 5.89 -26.48 45.78
C HIS A 725 6.08 -26.10 47.26
N ARG A 726 6.70 -26.97 48.05
CA ARG A 726 7.05 -26.68 49.43
C ARG A 726 8.50 -26.24 49.50
N TRP A 727 8.72 -24.95 49.32
CA TRP A 727 10.05 -24.39 49.21
C TRP A 727 10.78 -24.34 50.55
N GLU A 728 12.06 -24.68 50.50
CA GLU A 728 13.06 -24.26 51.47
C GLU A 728 13.74 -23.02 50.94
N GLU A 729 13.83 -22.00 51.76
CA GLU A 729 14.44 -20.74 51.37
C GLU A 729 15.90 -20.92 51.02
N ALA A 730 16.41 -20.14 50.08
CA ALA A 730 17.78 -20.17 49.68
C ALA A 730 18.70 -19.87 50.85
N SER A 731 19.80 -20.68 50.93
CA SER A 731 20.87 -20.44 51.90
C SER A 731 22.01 -19.67 51.22
N CYS A 732 23.07 -19.41 51.97
CA CYS A 732 24.25 -18.78 51.39
C CYS A 732 24.93 -19.63 50.29
N GLU A 733 24.73 -20.94 50.32
CA GLU A 733 25.42 -21.90 49.45
C GLU A 733 24.49 -22.66 48.52
N GLU A 734 23.22 -22.67 48.83
CA GLU A 734 22.22 -23.40 48.05
C GLU A 734 21.05 -22.51 47.64
N ALA A 735 20.60 -22.66 46.40
CA ALA A 735 19.40 -22.03 45.90
C ALA A 735 18.13 -22.54 46.59
N LYS A 736 17.05 -21.79 46.53
CA LYS A 736 15.74 -22.20 47.02
C LYS A 736 15.34 -23.54 46.38
N ARG A 737 15.00 -24.54 47.23
CA ARG A 737 14.73 -25.90 46.79
C ARG A 737 13.40 -26.42 47.32
N CYS A 738 12.61 -27.05 46.47
CA CYS A 738 11.40 -27.73 46.91
C CYS A 738 11.70 -29.01 47.71
N ARG A 739 11.24 -29.13 48.94
CA ARG A 739 11.40 -30.33 49.80
C ARG A 739 10.75 -31.58 49.22
N ARG A 740 9.74 -31.42 48.35
CA ARG A 740 9.01 -32.57 47.84
C ARG A 740 9.59 -33.13 46.56
N CYS A 741 9.92 -32.28 45.57
CA CYS A 741 10.37 -32.73 44.26
C CYS A 741 11.84 -32.40 43.95
N GLY A 742 12.51 -31.63 44.80
CA GLY A 742 13.89 -31.28 44.58
C GLY A 742 14.15 -30.17 43.58
N LYS A 743 13.10 -29.60 42.92
CA LYS A 743 13.24 -28.47 42.00
C LYS A 743 13.87 -27.29 42.69
N THR A 744 14.82 -26.63 42.05
CA THR A 744 15.49 -25.42 42.55
C THR A 744 15.02 -24.19 41.79
N GLU A 745 14.89 -23.06 42.49
CA GLU A 745 14.50 -21.80 41.93
C GLU A 745 15.43 -20.67 42.41
N GLY A 746 15.88 -19.82 41.51
CA GLY A 746 16.82 -18.75 41.83
C GLY A 746 18.27 -19.24 42.04
N GLU A 747 19.08 -18.43 42.65
CA GLU A 747 20.48 -18.70 43.00
C GLU A 747 20.66 -18.67 44.51
N ALA A 748 21.77 -19.29 45.00
CA ALA A 748 22.17 -19.20 46.38
C ALA A 748 22.40 -17.74 46.78
N LEU A 749 22.04 -17.39 48.01
CA LEU A 749 22.09 -16.00 48.47
C LEU A 749 23.50 -15.40 48.55
N GLY A 750 24.51 -16.23 48.41
CA GLY A 750 25.89 -15.85 48.63
C GLY A 750 26.18 -15.46 50.07
N HIS A 751 27.45 -15.37 50.38
CA HIS A 751 27.86 -14.93 51.71
C HIS A 751 27.92 -13.41 51.80
N ASP A 752 27.31 -12.85 52.83
CA ASP A 752 27.37 -11.43 53.21
C ASP A 752 28.44 -11.29 54.29
N TRP A 753 29.65 -11.03 53.84
CA TRP A 753 30.82 -11.04 54.72
C TRP A 753 30.95 -9.74 55.51
N GLU A 754 31.15 -9.90 56.85
CA GLU A 754 31.66 -8.86 57.70
C GLU A 754 33.19 -9.00 57.75
N GLU A 755 33.90 -7.92 57.52
CA GLU A 755 35.34 -7.94 57.42
C GLU A 755 36.01 -8.36 58.77
N ALA A 756 37.12 -9.06 58.64
CA ALA A 756 37.88 -9.53 59.82
C ALA A 756 38.32 -8.36 60.70
N THR A 757 38.19 -8.55 61.97
CA THR A 757 38.70 -7.61 62.98
C THR A 757 39.92 -8.20 63.69
N TYR A 758 40.52 -7.46 64.59
CA TYR A 758 41.65 -7.97 65.43
C TYR A 758 41.27 -9.08 66.40
N GLU A 759 39.97 -9.27 66.63
CA GLU A 759 39.43 -10.23 67.59
C GLU A 759 38.71 -11.40 66.94
N LYS A 760 38.27 -11.21 65.65
CA LYS A 760 37.51 -12.23 64.93
C LYS A 760 37.94 -12.32 63.48
N PRO A 761 37.95 -13.53 62.86
CA PRO A 761 38.06 -13.69 61.40
C PRO A 761 36.86 -13.11 60.70
N LYS A 762 36.92 -12.96 59.37
CA LYS A 762 35.84 -12.59 58.52
C LYS A 762 34.65 -13.57 58.66
N GLU A 763 33.49 -13.10 59.01
CA GLU A 763 32.33 -13.93 59.34
C GLU A 763 31.12 -13.52 58.46
N CYS A 764 30.42 -14.48 57.91
CA CYS A 764 29.22 -14.22 57.16
C CYS A 764 28.06 -13.85 58.07
N LYS A 765 27.46 -12.68 57.93
CA LYS A 765 26.32 -12.18 58.68
C LYS A 765 25.08 -13.04 58.59
N ARG A 766 24.95 -13.83 57.55
CA ARG A 766 23.74 -14.65 57.26
C ARG A 766 23.85 -16.05 57.83
N CYS A 767 25.02 -16.71 57.72
CA CYS A 767 25.15 -18.10 58.09
C CYS A 767 26.22 -18.37 59.17
N GLY A 768 26.96 -17.36 59.61
CA GLY A 768 28.00 -17.51 60.66
C GLY A 768 29.28 -18.20 60.19
N LYS A 769 29.39 -18.50 58.89
CA LYS A 769 30.63 -19.14 58.32
C LYS A 769 31.79 -18.15 58.42
N THR A 770 32.93 -18.62 58.91
CA THR A 770 34.11 -17.78 59.01
C THR A 770 35.12 -18.12 57.90
N GLU A 771 35.82 -17.09 57.41
CA GLU A 771 36.84 -17.21 56.37
C GLU A 771 38.08 -16.39 56.74
N GLY A 772 39.21 -17.00 56.66
CA GLY A 772 40.53 -16.40 57.03
C GLY A 772 40.81 -16.41 58.53
N GLU A 773 41.77 -15.64 58.96
CA GLU A 773 42.18 -15.44 60.35
C GLU A 773 41.90 -13.98 60.76
N ALA A 774 41.78 -13.74 62.06
CA ALA A 774 41.66 -12.38 62.59
C ALA A 774 42.89 -11.54 62.23
N LEU A 775 42.70 -10.25 62.02
CA LEU A 775 43.78 -9.32 61.65
C LEU A 775 44.79 -9.23 62.79
N LYS A 776 46.06 -9.32 62.46
CA LYS A 776 47.15 -9.15 63.47
C LYS A 776 47.34 -7.68 63.80
N ARG A 777 47.41 -7.38 65.11
CA ARG A 777 47.72 -6.01 65.56
C ARG A 777 49.18 -5.67 65.16
N PRO A 778 49.43 -4.45 64.76
CA PRO A 778 50.78 -4.02 64.42
C PRO A 778 51.68 -4.03 65.73
N GLY A 779 52.61 -4.93 65.83
CA GLY A 779 53.63 -4.91 66.95
C GLY A 779 54.00 -6.20 67.60
N GLU A 780 53.56 -7.40 67.14
CA GLU A 780 54.12 -8.67 67.73
C GLU A 780 54.96 -9.42 66.72
N PRO A 781 56.14 -9.97 67.20
CA PRO A 781 57.08 -10.57 66.31
C PRO A 781 56.71 -11.99 65.95
N ALA A 782 57.08 -12.37 64.73
CA ALA A 782 56.88 -13.68 64.14
C ALA A 782 57.69 -14.75 64.93
N GLU A 783 57.03 -15.82 65.38
CA GLU A 783 57.70 -17.09 65.75
C GLU A 783 57.69 -18.03 64.53
N GLU A 784 58.90 -18.33 64.10
CA GLU A 784 59.18 -19.42 63.20
C GLU A 784 59.01 -20.79 63.92
N LYS A 785 58.28 -21.68 63.30
CA LYS A 785 58.49 -23.15 63.43
C LYS A 785 58.09 -23.85 62.17
N GLY A 786 58.96 -24.18 61.27
CA GLY A 786 59.64 -25.55 61.35
C GLY A 786 58.97 -26.43 60.29
N CYS A 787 59.57 -26.45 59.17
CA CYS A 787 59.36 -27.37 58.06
C CYS A 787 59.44 -28.85 58.42
N LYS A 788 58.57 -29.75 57.93
CA LYS A 788 58.96 -31.11 57.50
C LYS A 788 57.99 -31.69 56.44
N LYS A 789 58.63 -31.95 55.28
CA LYS A 789 58.42 -32.96 54.23
C LYS A 789 57.15 -32.81 53.34
N CYS A 790 57.29 -32.32 52.18
CA CYS A 790 57.83 -32.85 50.94
C CYS A 790 57.18 -34.15 50.46
N SER A 791 56.35 -34.06 49.40
CA SER A 791 56.69 -34.70 48.11
C SER A 791 55.57 -34.39 47.08
N LYS A 792 56.03 -33.73 46.11
CA LYS A 792 55.99 -33.98 44.61
C LYS A 792 54.65 -34.39 44.00
N THR A 793 54.17 -33.91 42.99
CA THR A 793 54.66 -33.28 41.74
C THR A 793 53.41 -33.05 40.88
N LYS A 794 53.16 -32.13 40.09
CA LYS A 794 53.62 -31.25 39.00
C LYS A 794 52.53 -30.28 38.66
N VAL A 795 52.73 -29.04 38.70
CA VAL A 795 53.08 -28.03 37.69
C VAL A 795 52.56 -28.27 36.26
N ILE A 796 51.78 -27.42 35.80
CA ILE A 796 51.90 -26.54 34.64
C ILE A 796 50.53 -25.72 34.57
N SER A 797 50.54 -24.54 34.95
CA SER A 797 50.78 -23.22 34.34
C SER A 797 50.02 -22.93 33.10
N MET A 798 49.29 -21.90 33.24
CA MET A 798 49.26 -20.59 32.57
C MET A 798 48.23 -20.50 31.41
N LEU A 799 47.45 -19.60 31.41
CA LEU A 799 47.34 -18.17 31.20
C LEU A 799 46.12 -17.86 30.30
N THR A 800 45.31 -16.99 30.83
CA THR A 800 44.56 -15.91 30.14
C THR A 800 44.07 -16.09 28.72
N TRP A 801 42.83 -15.87 28.48
CA TRP A 801 42.36 -14.61 27.84
C TRP A 801 40.83 -14.53 27.73
N ILE A 802 40.34 -13.40 28.05
CA ILE A 802 39.10 -12.66 27.84
C ILE A 802 38.53 -12.84 26.42
N GLY A 803 37.24 -12.91 26.34
CA GLY A 803 36.57 -12.40 25.13
C GLY A 803 35.23 -13.08 24.78
N LEU A 804 34.16 -12.44 25.16
CA LEU A 804 32.91 -12.19 24.41
C LEU A 804 32.70 -12.97 23.08
N PHE A 805 31.64 -13.69 22.90
CA PHE A 805 30.55 -13.37 22.01
C PHE A 805 29.49 -14.49 21.96
N SER A 806 28.28 -14.07 21.97
CA SER A 806 26.99 -14.68 21.60
C SER A 806 27.05 -15.50 20.31
N GLY A 807 26.19 -16.52 20.19
CA GLY A 807 25.87 -17.14 18.94
C GLY A 807 25.18 -18.48 19.06
N ALA A 808 23.87 -18.46 18.98
CA ALA A 808 23.07 -19.65 18.80
C ALA A 808 23.38 -20.32 17.47
N ILE A 809 23.58 -21.63 17.48
CA ILE A 809 23.53 -22.48 16.30
C ILE A 809 22.70 -23.71 16.61
N VAL A 810 21.59 -23.77 15.92
CA VAL A 810 20.73 -24.95 15.71
C VAL A 810 21.50 -25.92 14.84
N LEU A 811 21.66 -27.15 15.26
CA LEU A 811 22.11 -28.22 14.38
C LEU A 811 21.05 -29.30 14.24
N LEU A 812 20.48 -29.27 13.04
CA LEU A 812 19.75 -30.40 12.46
C LEU A 812 20.63 -31.65 12.41
N ARG A 813 20.07 -32.78 12.76
CA ARG A 813 20.58 -34.09 12.36
C ARG A 813 19.49 -34.93 11.71
N LYS A 814 19.65 -35.11 10.39
CA LYS A 814 19.05 -36.17 9.59
C LYS A 814 19.55 -37.55 10.04
N LYS A 815 18.69 -38.54 10.02
CA LYS A 815 18.86 -39.93 9.53
C LYS A 815 17.56 -40.69 9.82
N LYS A 816 16.97 -41.43 8.99
CA LYS A 816 17.10 -42.14 7.68
C LYS A 816 15.77 -42.16 7.03
#